data_b5caf176e2c31417ec90c706a24041a9
#
_entry.id   b5caf176e2c31417ec90c706a24041a9
#
_cell.length_a   1.000
_cell.length_b   1.000
_cell.length_c   1.000
_cell.angle_alpha   90.00
_cell.angle_beta   90.00
_cell.angle_gamma   90.00
#
_symmetry.space_group_name_H-M   'P 1'
#
loop_
_entity.id
_entity.type
_entity.pdbx_description
1 polymer ?
#
loop_
_entity_poly.entity_id
_entity_poly.type
_entity_poly.pdbx_seq_one_letter_code
_entity_poly.pdbx_strand_id
1 'polypeptide(L)'
;MVGERRERDFNMNKRFLLPVLSTALLAPAFLAGQVYAEENTSSSEATEVVSTTEAPVVTVTPEVATSPATPAEEAAPQKEEADTVILHTNDVHGRIVEEKGVIGDAKLATVIEKEREKSNQTTLVVDAGDAFQGLPISNSTKGEARAKILNEMGYDAMAVGNHEFDFGLDEVKKYKEILNFPLLSSNTYVNGARLFEAATIVDKNKDVEGDEFVVIGVTTPETATKTHPKNVKGVTFTEPIAEVNKVIEEIQAKALAEGKDYKHYVVLAHLGVDTTTPVEWRGSTLAEALSKNPLLKGKRVTVIDGHSHTVESTTYGDNVTYNQTGSYLHNVGKITYKSRQLLGNPSLIAAADAKKLEANPKIEKLVKDIKQKYDAENAIEVVSNSPVELNGDRENVRVRETNLGNVVADSLYQYGQTGFSHPTDIAVTNGGGLRETIAKDKPITKGNVIAVLPFGNTISQIQVTGQQVFDMFEKSLGSILQVDKAGKTVLDENGQPLLEPSGGFLQISGSKVYYDTNLAAGKRVLAIQVKNRATGLYEKLDLEKVYYLATNDFLAAGGDGYTMLGGAREEGPSMDAAFEDYLKTADLTQYEKVNPNSRTISVDSKTFKLPEEQDPAKPGKDSATDPAKPEKDQAIIPTQPGKNQGTTPANSRNDATKPGKTQETTPAKTEKDSATKTTPSGKNQGTTPAQTSTVKVDYKVADKFAKKTVVSEKLLPNTGSEQSIFMMLLGMILGATALWTSRKQEK
;
A
#
# COMPACT_ATOMS: atom_id res chain seq x y z
N MET A 1 -58.69 -27.72 -20.40
CA MET A 1 -59.49 -26.58 -20.03
C MET A 1 -58.53 -25.47 -19.85
N VAL A 2 -58.17 -24.72 -20.89
CA VAL A 2 -58.81 -23.57 -21.56
C VAL A 2 -58.95 -22.37 -20.64
N GLY A 3 -58.36 -21.27 -21.05
CA GLY A 3 -58.64 -19.90 -20.66
C GLY A 3 -57.35 -19.09 -20.47
N GLU A 4 -56.76 -18.57 -21.44
CA GLU A 4 -56.87 -17.33 -22.26
C GLU A 4 -56.47 -16.06 -21.49
N ARG A 5 -55.35 -15.49 -21.98
CA ARG A 5 -55.00 -14.14 -22.48
C ARG A 5 -55.79 -12.93 -21.97
N ARG A 6 -55.00 -11.89 -21.68
CA ARG A 6 -55.21 -10.55 -22.26
C ARG A 6 -53.93 -9.70 -22.17
N GLU A 7 -53.37 -9.46 -23.35
CA GLU A 7 -52.53 -8.29 -23.71
C GLU A 7 -53.36 -7.01 -23.62
N ARG A 8 -52.72 -5.91 -23.30
CA ARG A 8 -53.13 -4.59 -23.78
C ARG A 8 -51.90 -3.72 -24.06
N ASP A 9 -51.66 -3.59 -25.36
CA ASP A 9 -50.89 -2.50 -25.98
C ASP A 9 -51.50 -1.15 -25.64
N PHE A 10 -50.67 -0.14 -25.52
CA PHE A 10 -50.99 1.22 -25.91
C PHE A 10 -49.78 1.89 -26.60
N ASN A 11 -50.04 2.24 -27.82
CA ASN A 11 -49.16 2.72 -28.86
C ASN A 11 -49.11 4.26 -28.86
N MET A 12 -47.91 4.78 -29.21
CA MET A 12 -47.60 6.00 -29.97
C MET A 12 -48.31 7.32 -29.73
N ASN A 13 -47.48 8.37 -29.54
CA ASN A 13 -47.48 9.44 -30.55
C ASN A 13 -46.16 10.23 -30.62
N LYS A 14 -45.64 10.27 -31.82
CA LYS A 14 -44.56 11.16 -32.33
C LYS A 14 -45.13 12.55 -32.63
N ARG A 15 -44.22 13.54 -32.58
CA ARG A 15 -44.11 14.83 -33.28
C ARG A 15 -43.85 15.97 -32.31
N PHE A 16 -42.88 16.91 -32.46
CA PHE A 16 -42.33 17.59 -33.63
C PHE A 16 -41.02 18.34 -33.23
N LEU A 17 -40.00 18.25 -34.07
CA LEU A 17 -39.19 19.30 -34.70
C LEU A 17 -38.45 20.36 -33.83
N LEU A 18 -37.12 20.34 -34.02
CA LEU A 18 -36.13 21.42 -34.06
C LEU A 18 -36.54 22.55 -35.04
N PRO A 19 -35.82 23.71 -35.13
CA PRO A 19 -34.58 24.19 -34.54
C PRO A 19 -34.64 25.64 -34.04
N VAL A 20 -33.58 26.21 -33.47
CA VAL A 20 -33.00 27.50 -33.88
C VAL A 20 -31.71 27.76 -33.11
N LEU A 21 -30.65 27.98 -33.88
CA LEU A 21 -29.41 28.65 -33.51
C LEU A 21 -29.67 30.06 -33.00
N SER A 22 -28.94 30.48 -31.98
CA SER A 22 -28.52 31.90 -31.86
C SER A 22 -27.27 31.99 -31.02
N THR A 23 -26.19 32.36 -31.64
CA THR A 23 -24.97 32.94 -31.10
C THR A 23 -25.24 34.25 -30.38
N ALA A 24 -24.67 34.43 -29.19
CA ALA A 24 -24.29 35.74 -28.68
C ALA A 24 -23.09 35.62 -27.76
N LEU A 25 -21.98 36.12 -28.24
CA LEU A 25 -20.85 36.61 -27.42
C LEU A 25 -21.33 37.68 -26.46
N LEU A 26 -20.81 37.68 -25.24
CA LEU A 26 -20.43 38.89 -24.51
C LEU A 26 -19.53 38.51 -23.32
N ALA A 27 -18.33 39.00 -23.36
CA ALA A 27 -17.34 39.02 -22.27
C ALA A 27 -17.45 40.34 -21.53
N PRO A 28 -16.55 40.64 -20.60
CA PRO A 28 -16.80 40.64 -19.14
C PRO A 28 -16.82 42.02 -18.54
N ALA A 29 -17.36 42.17 -17.34
CA ALA A 29 -17.25 43.42 -16.58
C ALA A 29 -16.37 43.19 -15.35
N PHE A 30 -15.26 43.88 -15.33
CA PHE A 30 -14.37 44.14 -14.20
C PHE A 30 -15.11 44.96 -13.13
N LEU A 31 -14.85 44.60 -11.87
CA LEU A 31 -14.88 45.60 -10.79
C LEU A 31 -13.71 45.33 -9.84
N ALA A 32 -12.77 46.26 -9.90
CA ALA A 32 -11.64 46.40 -9.03
C ALA A 32 -12.07 46.98 -7.66
N GLY A 33 -11.59 46.38 -6.59
CA GLY A 33 -11.62 46.95 -5.24
C GLY A 33 -10.18 47.00 -4.71
N GLN A 34 -9.79 48.18 -4.32
CA GLN A 34 -8.45 48.65 -4.07
C GLN A 34 -7.75 48.00 -2.88
N VAL A 35 -6.49 47.75 -3.12
CA VAL A 35 -5.42 47.46 -2.13
C VAL A 35 -4.92 48.79 -1.56
N TYR A 36 -4.76 48.87 -0.26
CA TYR A 36 -3.84 49.81 0.37
C TYR A 36 -2.68 49.02 0.96
N ALA A 37 -1.52 49.19 0.34
CA ALA A 37 -0.22 48.87 0.93
C ALA A 37 0.37 50.17 1.46
N GLU A 38 0.88 50.17 2.66
CA GLU A 38 1.93 51.14 3.07
C GLU A 38 3.12 50.37 3.59
N GLU A 39 4.16 50.49 2.80
CA GLU A 39 5.54 50.26 3.23
C GLU A 39 5.96 51.39 4.15
N ASN A 40 6.76 51.06 5.17
CA ASN A 40 7.83 51.97 5.58
C ASN A 40 9.01 51.19 6.15
N THR A 41 10.10 51.47 5.52
CA THR A 41 11.46 50.99 5.75
C THR A 41 12.22 51.80 6.79
N SER A 42 13.06 51.14 7.52
CA SER A 42 14.47 51.40 7.87
C SER A 42 14.85 52.31 9.03
N SER A 43 15.68 51.69 9.80
CA SER A 43 17.02 52.08 10.34
C SER A 43 17.17 52.99 11.55
N SER A 44 17.74 52.36 12.54
CA SER A 44 18.97 52.66 13.32
C SER A 44 19.03 53.93 14.20
N GLU A 45 19.57 53.61 15.33
CA GLU A 45 20.50 54.35 16.22
C GLU A 45 19.98 55.12 17.43
N ALA A 46 20.68 54.75 18.45
CA ALA A 46 20.69 55.19 19.84
C ALA A 46 20.82 56.71 20.06
N THR A 47 20.31 57.21 21.13
CA THR A 47 21.10 57.86 22.19
C THR A 47 20.25 58.41 23.34
N GLU A 48 20.86 58.32 24.46
CA GLU A 48 20.54 58.71 25.83
C GLU A 48 19.91 60.11 26.09
N VAL A 49 19.26 60.16 27.23
CA VAL A 49 19.44 61.06 28.40
C VAL A 49 18.42 62.18 28.64
N VAL A 50 17.95 62.18 29.89
CA VAL A 50 17.62 63.24 30.85
C VAL A 50 16.18 63.73 30.99
N SER A 51 15.66 63.28 32.12
CA SER A 51 14.92 63.95 33.22
C SER A 51 14.53 65.43 33.06
N THR A 52 13.26 65.72 33.31
CA THR A 52 12.92 66.74 34.33
C THR A 52 11.41 66.64 34.71
N THR A 53 11.21 66.75 35.99
CA THR A 53 10.05 67.05 36.84
C THR A 53 9.16 68.14 36.33
N GLU A 54 7.82 68.04 36.55
CA GLU A 54 7.02 68.94 37.37
C GLU A 54 5.53 68.45 37.46
N ALA A 55 5.02 68.46 38.66
CA ALA A 55 3.61 68.36 39.08
C ALA A 55 3.09 69.72 39.42
N PRO A 56 1.89 69.90 39.95
CA PRO A 56 0.55 69.39 39.75
C PRO A 56 -0.51 70.43 39.52
N VAL A 57 -1.70 70.10 39.06
CA VAL A 57 -2.89 70.95 39.23
C VAL A 57 -4.06 70.10 39.79
N VAL A 58 -4.50 70.54 40.94
CA VAL A 58 -5.70 70.13 41.70
C VAL A 58 -6.95 70.75 41.09
N THR A 59 -8.01 69.95 40.90
CA THR A 59 -9.36 70.49 40.93
C THR A 59 -10.34 69.50 41.56
N VAL A 60 -11.18 70.04 42.39
CA VAL A 60 -11.96 69.53 43.50
C VAL A 60 -13.30 68.93 43.02
N THR A 61 -13.73 67.95 43.75
CA THR A 61 -14.94 67.11 43.80
C THR A 61 -16.28 67.81 43.69
N PRO A 62 -17.41 67.05 43.50
CA PRO A 62 -18.20 66.73 44.66
C PRO A 62 -18.57 65.25 44.86
N GLU A 63 -18.65 64.94 46.09
CA GLU A 63 -19.02 63.76 46.82
C GLU A 63 -20.46 63.30 46.54
N VAL A 64 -20.65 61.98 46.24
CA VAL A 64 -21.95 61.30 46.35
C VAL A 64 -21.77 60.05 47.24
N ALA A 65 -22.60 59.95 48.22
CA ALA A 65 -22.56 58.97 49.28
C ALA A 65 -22.52 57.48 48.87
N THR A 66 -21.65 56.76 49.52
CA THR A 66 -21.51 55.33 49.44
C THR A 66 -22.45 54.58 50.34
N SER A 67 -23.23 53.62 49.78
CA SER A 67 -23.76 52.46 50.49
C SER A 67 -22.69 51.40 50.62
N PRO A 68 -22.64 50.62 51.70
CA PRO A 68 -21.57 49.65 51.93
C PRO A 68 -21.64 48.49 50.94
N ALA A 69 -20.55 48.24 50.23
CA ALA A 69 -20.36 47.06 49.38
C ALA A 69 -20.21 45.81 50.26
N THR A 70 -21.01 44.82 49.95
CA THR A 70 -20.80 43.42 50.43
C THR A 70 -19.42 42.97 49.99
N PRO A 71 -18.65 42.25 50.81
CA PRO A 71 -17.36 41.72 50.39
C PRO A 71 -17.56 40.82 49.20
N ALA A 72 -16.82 41.07 48.11
CA ALA A 72 -16.70 40.16 46.98
C ALA A 72 -16.11 38.87 47.51
N GLU A 73 -16.81 37.78 47.40
CA GLU A 73 -16.34 36.43 47.62
C GLU A 73 -15.14 36.23 46.69
N GLU A 74 -13.95 36.09 47.31
CA GLU A 74 -12.69 35.80 46.62
C GLU A 74 -12.91 34.47 45.89
N ALA A 75 -13.07 34.50 44.55
CA ALA A 75 -13.23 33.31 43.72
C ALA A 75 -12.05 32.41 44.06
N ALA A 76 -12.31 31.21 44.59
CA ALA A 76 -11.32 30.18 44.81
C ALA A 76 -10.46 30.02 43.56
N PRO A 77 -9.14 29.87 43.64
CA PRO A 77 -8.28 29.69 42.51
C PRO A 77 -8.82 28.53 41.65
N GLN A 78 -9.28 28.82 40.46
CA GLN A 78 -9.73 27.77 39.54
C GLN A 78 -8.54 26.86 39.30
N LYS A 79 -8.67 25.58 39.69
CA LYS A 79 -7.68 24.57 39.44
C LYS A 79 -7.37 24.59 37.94
N GLU A 80 -6.12 24.78 37.58
CA GLU A 80 -5.70 24.79 36.19
C GLU A 80 -6.06 23.42 35.59
N GLU A 81 -6.87 23.42 34.52
CA GLU A 81 -7.31 22.20 33.84
C GLU A 81 -6.07 21.51 33.23
N ALA A 82 -5.95 20.19 33.39
CA ALA A 82 -4.85 19.43 32.85
C ALA A 82 -4.77 19.54 31.31
N ASP A 83 -3.55 19.56 30.78
CA ASP A 83 -3.34 19.47 29.34
C ASP A 83 -3.86 18.12 28.82
N THR A 84 -4.45 18.12 27.63
CA THR A 84 -4.85 16.87 26.96
C THR A 84 -3.91 16.59 25.82
N VAL A 85 -3.34 15.39 25.76
CA VAL A 85 -2.48 14.92 24.67
C VAL A 85 -3.08 13.68 24.04
N ILE A 86 -3.18 13.68 22.72
CA ILE A 86 -3.52 12.52 21.92
C ILE A 86 -2.28 12.10 21.16
N LEU A 87 -1.76 10.90 21.43
CA LEU A 87 -0.76 10.22 20.62
C LEU A 87 -1.48 9.29 19.66
N HIS A 88 -1.07 9.30 18.40
CA HIS A 88 -1.71 8.45 17.42
C HIS A 88 -0.74 7.90 16.37
N THR A 89 -1.12 6.73 15.85
CA THR A 89 -0.49 6.06 14.71
C THR A 89 -1.56 5.74 13.68
N ASN A 90 -1.14 5.51 12.43
CA ASN A 90 -1.95 5.04 11.32
C ASN A 90 -1.04 4.35 10.30
N ASP A 91 -1.57 3.40 9.52
CA ASP A 91 -0.89 2.74 8.39
C ASP A 91 0.50 2.20 8.74
N VAL A 92 0.63 1.55 9.91
CA VAL A 92 1.92 1.05 10.40
C VAL A 92 2.39 -0.17 9.62
N HIS A 93 1.46 -0.99 9.11
CA HIS A 93 1.75 -2.11 8.21
C HIS A 93 2.86 -3.04 8.72
N GLY A 94 2.77 -3.46 9.99
CA GLY A 94 3.67 -4.46 10.56
C GLY A 94 5.12 -4.01 10.80
N ARG A 95 5.40 -2.71 10.84
CA ARG A 95 6.74 -2.13 11.10
C ARG A 95 7.11 -2.22 12.59
N ILE A 96 7.22 -3.45 13.12
CA ILE A 96 7.49 -3.69 14.54
C ILE A 96 8.96 -3.50 14.93
N VAL A 97 9.89 -3.67 13.98
CA VAL A 97 11.34 -3.54 14.19
C VAL A 97 11.81 -2.14 13.85
N GLU A 98 12.74 -1.58 14.66
CA GLU A 98 13.42 -0.34 14.31
C GLU A 98 14.31 -0.55 13.08
N GLU A 99 14.16 0.32 12.08
CA GLU A 99 14.94 0.33 10.85
C GLU A 99 15.27 1.77 10.44
N LYS A 100 16.01 1.95 9.35
CA LYS A 100 16.29 3.29 8.82
C LYS A 100 15.00 4.00 8.43
N GLY A 101 14.65 5.06 9.13
CA GLY A 101 13.43 5.84 8.89
C GLY A 101 12.18 5.28 9.59
N VAL A 102 12.29 4.18 10.32
CA VAL A 102 11.20 3.52 11.05
C VAL A 102 11.50 3.56 12.55
N ILE A 103 10.53 4.02 13.34
CA ILE A 103 10.68 4.14 14.81
C ILE A 103 10.78 2.75 15.47
N GLY A 104 9.96 1.79 15.04
CA GLY A 104 9.81 0.50 15.66
C GLY A 104 9.04 0.55 16.98
N ASP A 105 8.36 -0.54 17.33
CA ASP A 105 7.44 -0.58 18.46
C ASP A 105 8.13 -0.39 19.83
N ALA A 106 9.40 -0.82 19.97
CA ALA A 106 10.12 -0.67 21.22
C ALA A 106 10.40 0.80 21.60
N LYS A 107 10.68 1.65 20.61
CA LYS A 107 10.86 3.10 20.81
C LYS A 107 9.52 3.85 20.84
N LEU A 108 8.54 3.40 20.08
CA LEU A 108 7.16 3.89 20.19
C LEU A 108 6.64 3.76 21.63
N ALA A 109 6.89 2.61 22.27
CA ALA A 109 6.54 2.39 23.67
C ALA A 109 7.19 3.44 24.60
N THR A 110 8.47 3.77 24.37
CA THR A 110 9.16 4.82 25.15
C THR A 110 8.56 6.20 24.91
N VAL A 111 8.12 6.51 23.69
CA VAL A 111 7.41 7.77 23.39
C VAL A 111 6.11 7.83 24.19
N ILE A 112 5.33 6.76 24.22
CA ILE A 112 4.07 6.67 24.95
C ILE A 112 4.29 6.81 26.45
N GLU A 113 5.26 6.10 27.04
CA GLU A 113 5.58 6.18 28.46
C GLU A 113 5.97 7.60 28.87
N LYS A 114 6.88 8.23 28.13
CA LYS A 114 7.31 9.61 28.42
C LYS A 114 6.18 10.63 28.39
N GLU A 115 5.17 10.43 27.55
CA GLU A 115 4.00 11.31 27.57
C GLU A 115 3.08 11.01 28.76
N ARG A 116 2.92 9.74 29.12
CA ARG A 116 2.10 9.34 30.28
C ARG A 116 2.70 9.72 31.64
N GLU A 117 4.04 9.81 31.71
CA GLU A 117 4.76 10.19 32.96
C GLU A 117 4.64 11.69 33.29
N LYS A 118 4.19 12.52 32.35
CA LYS A 118 4.05 13.95 32.60
C LYS A 118 2.91 14.23 33.58
N SER A 119 3.22 14.95 34.64
CA SER A 119 2.24 15.44 35.57
C SER A 119 1.33 16.48 34.93
N ASN A 120 0.09 16.58 35.41
CA ASN A 120 -0.92 17.54 34.92
C ASN A 120 -1.24 17.39 33.42
N GLN A 121 -1.23 16.13 32.90
CA GLN A 121 -1.53 15.81 31.51
C GLN A 121 -2.36 14.53 31.45
N THR A 122 -3.46 14.57 30.69
CA THR A 122 -4.22 13.38 30.31
C THR A 122 -3.75 12.91 28.92
N THR A 123 -3.34 11.64 28.79
CA THR A 123 -2.80 11.09 27.55
C THR A 123 -3.67 9.97 27.00
N LEU A 124 -4.22 10.16 25.82
CA LEU A 124 -4.92 9.15 25.01
C LEU A 124 -3.98 8.59 23.92
N VAL A 125 -4.00 7.28 23.70
CA VAL A 125 -3.15 6.61 22.69
C VAL A 125 -4.02 5.77 21.78
N VAL A 126 -4.04 6.08 20.49
CA VAL A 126 -4.98 5.49 19.50
C VAL A 126 -4.31 5.16 18.16
N ASP A 127 -4.95 4.29 17.38
CA ASP A 127 -4.51 3.93 16.03
C ASP A 127 -5.67 4.09 15.03
N ALA A 128 -5.41 4.64 13.86
CA ALA A 128 -6.41 4.87 12.83
C ALA A 128 -6.45 3.77 11.74
N GLY A 129 -5.98 2.56 12.05
CA GLY A 129 -6.12 1.39 11.19
C GLY A 129 -4.90 1.05 10.35
N ASP A 130 -4.97 -0.08 9.64
CA ASP A 130 -3.90 -0.69 8.83
C ASP A 130 -2.64 -0.97 9.65
N ALA A 131 -2.83 -1.57 10.83
CA ALA A 131 -1.73 -1.86 11.75
C ALA A 131 -1.07 -3.22 11.50
N PHE A 132 -1.84 -4.24 11.13
CA PHE A 132 -1.45 -5.65 11.25
C PHE A 132 -0.85 -6.26 10.00
N GLN A 133 -1.38 -5.92 8.83
CA GLN A 133 -0.89 -6.41 7.54
C GLN A 133 0.23 -5.51 7.01
N GLY A 134 1.18 -6.08 6.28
CA GLY A 134 2.25 -5.35 5.61
C GLY A 134 3.54 -6.17 5.58
N LEU A 135 4.50 -5.88 6.47
CA LEU A 135 5.75 -6.63 6.49
C LEU A 135 5.53 -8.12 6.83
N PRO A 136 6.30 -9.00 6.17
CA PRO A 136 6.21 -10.45 6.37
C PRO A 136 6.37 -10.89 7.82
N ILE A 137 7.14 -10.18 8.63
CA ILE A 137 7.28 -10.48 10.07
C ILE A 137 5.95 -10.35 10.84
N SER A 138 5.05 -9.46 10.42
CA SER A 138 3.69 -9.38 10.97
C SER A 138 2.75 -10.36 10.28
N ASN A 139 2.84 -10.48 8.94
CA ASN A 139 2.00 -11.35 8.12
C ASN A 139 2.14 -12.83 8.50
N SER A 140 3.34 -13.28 8.90
CA SER A 140 3.60 -14.66 9.32
C SER A 140 2.74 -15.13 10.48
N THR A 141 2.25 -14.19 11.29
CA THR A 141 1.32 -14.44 12.40
C THR A 141 -0.06 -13.84 12.14
N LYS A 142 -0.35 -13.46 10.90
CA LYS A 142 -1.58 -12.72 10.53
C LYS A 142 -1.84 -11.52 11.44
N GLY A 143 -0.80 -10.78 11.80
CA GLY A 143 -0.89 -9.61 12.66
C GLY A 143 -0.99 -9.86 14.18
N GLU A 144 -1.20 -11.12 14.64
CA GLU A 144 -1.35 -11.41 16.07
C GLU A 144 -0.13 -10.99 16.92
N ALA A 145 1.08 -11.09 16.33
CA ALA A 145 2.30 -10.66 17.03
C ALA A 145 2.25 -9.17 17.35
N ARG A 146 1.82 -8.34 16.39
CA ARG A 146 1.67 -6.90 16.61
C ARG A 146 0.51 -6.58 17.56
N ALA A 147 -0.62 -7.27 17.45
CA ALA A 147 -1.75 -7.10 18.37
C ALA A 147 -1.31 -7.27 19.84
N LYS A 148 -0.46 -8.27 20.14
CA LYS A 148 0.14 -8.46 21.47
C LYS A 148 1.03 -7.30 21.90
N ILE A 149 1.81 -6.73 20.97
CA ILE A 149 2.65 -5.57 21.25
C ILE A 149 1.79 -4.35 21.60
N LEU A 150 0.72 -4.08 20.82
CA LEU A 150 -0.20 -2.96 21.07
C LEU A 150 -0.89 -3.10 22.44
N ASN A 151 -1.30 -4.32 22.82
CA ASN A 151 -1.83 -4.60 24.16
C ASN A 151 -0.85 -4.24 25.27
N GLU A 152 0.42 -4.63 25.11
CA GLU A 152 1.47 -4.34 26.10
C GLU A 152 1.83 -2.86 26.16
N MET A 153 1.71 -2.12 25.06
CA MET A 153 1.87 -0.66 25.04
C MET A 153 0.65 0.09 25.62
N GLY A 154 -0.50 -0.61 25.76
CA GLY A 154 -1.71 -0.06 26.35
C GLY A 154 -2.37 0.98 25.45
N TYR A 155 -2.63 0.66 24.19
CA TYR A 155 -3.50 1.46 23.34
C TYR A 155 -4.90 1.54 23.93
N ASP A 156 -5.61 2.64 23.67
CA ASP A 156 -6.93 2.91 24.24
C ASP A 156 -8.08 2.57 23.27
N ALA A 157 -7.85 2.70 21.98
CA ALA A 157 -8.78 2.31 20.90
C ALA A 157 -8.05 2.24 19.55
N MET A 158 -8.64 1.53 18.59
CA MET A 158 -8.17 1.46 17.22
C MET A 158 -9.35 1.44 16.25
N ALA A 159 -9.24 2.14 15.09
CA ALA A 159 -10.16 1.97 13.98
C ALA A 159 -9.80 0.72 13.16
N VAL A 160 -10.78 0.20 12.44
CA VAL A 160 -10.57 -0.86 11.44
C VAL A 160 -10.21 -0.21 10.12
N GLY A 161 -9.03 -0.54 9.57
CA GLY A 161 -8.65 -0.21 8.21
C GLY A 161 -9.08 -1.29 7.21
N ASN A 162 -8.75 -1.09 5.93
CA ASN A 162 -9.07 -2.08 4.89
C ASN A 162 -8.16 -3.31 4.98
N HIS A 163 -6.89 -3.14 5.36
CA HIS A 163 -5.92 -4.22 5.45
C HIS A 163 -6.10 -5.12 6.69
N GLU A 164 -6.89 -4.73 7.68
CA GLU A 164 -7.31 -5.65 8.73
C GLU A 164 -8.11 -6.84 8.17
N PHE A 165 -8.77 -6.69 7.02
CA PHE A 165 -9.51 -7.77 6.34
C PHE A 165 -8.66 -8.69 5.46
N ASP A 166 -7.37 -8.43 5.25
CA ASP A 166 -6.55 -9.18 4.29
C ASP A 166 -6.36 -10.66 4.65
N PHE A 167 -6.44 -10.99 5.94
CA PHE A 167 -6.39 -12.37 6.40
C PHE A 167 -7.77 -13.03 6.55
N GLY A 168 -8.83 -12.36 6.10
CA GLY A 168 -10.21 -12.84 6.08
C GLY A 168 -11.04 -12.45 7.30
N LEU A 169 -12.36 -12.55 7.14
CA LEU A 169 -13.33 -12.10 8.14
C LEU A 169 -13.19 -12.80 9.51
N ASP A 170 -12.77 -14.06 9.53
CA ASP A 170 -12.61 -14.81 10.79
C ASP A 170 -11.39 -14.30 11.58
N GLU A 171 -10.33 -13.88 10.90
CA GLU A 171 -9.18 -13.26 11.56
C GLU A 171 -9.52 -11.88 12.13
N VAL A 172 -10.29 -11.08 11.38
CA VAL A 172 -10.79 -9.78 11.87
C VAL A 172 -11.63 -9.93 13.15
N LYS A 173 -12.48 -10.96 13.21
CA LYS A 173 -13.25 -11.27 14.44
C LYS A 173 -12.33 -11.67 15.59
N LYS A 174 -11.26 -12.41 15.30
CA LYS A 174 -10.27 -12.83 16.28
C LYS A 174 -9.49 -11.65 16.87
N TYR A 175 -9.20 -10.59 16.08
CA TYR A 175 -8.61 -9.38 16.65
C TYR A 175 -9.45 -8.77 17.77
N LYS A 176 -10.78 -8.77 17.63
CA LYS A 176 -11.69 -8.30 18.72
C LYS A 176 -11.55 -9.08 20.01
N GLU A 177 -11.13 -10.35 19.93
CA GLU A 177 -10.98 -11.23 21.10
C GLU A 177 -9.59 -11.10 21.74
N ILE A 178 -8.56 -10.81 20.93
CA ILE A 178 -7.17 -10.76 21.41
C ILE A 178 -6.71 -9.37 21.84
N LEU A 179 -7.38 -8.30 21.36
CA LEU A 179 -7.07 -6.92 21.77
C LEU A 179 -7.68 -6.61 23.14
N ASN A 180 -6.90 -5.95 24.00
CA ASN A 180 -7.33 -5.49 25.32
C ASN A 180 -8.06 -4.15 25.28
N PHE A 181 -8.23 -3.59 24.08
CA PHE A 181 -8.89 -2.32 23.80
C PHE A 181 -9.84 -2.51 22.62
N PRO A 182 -10.87 -1.65 22.48
CA PRO A 182 -11.87 -1.81 21.43
C PRO A 182 -11.31 -1.54 20.02
N LEU A 183 -11.69 -2.42 19.10
CA LEU A 183 -11.53 -2.25 17.66
C LEU A 183 -12.85 -1.71 17.10
N LEU A 184 -12.84 -0.50 16.50
CA LEU A 184 -14.01 0.33 16.24
C LEU A 184 -14.29 0.49 14.75
N SER A 185 -15.59 0.37 14.37
CA SER A 185 -16.10 0.81 13.06
C SER A 185 -17.61 1.04 13.12
N SER A 186 -18.02 2.27 12.89
CA SER A 186 -19.44 2.67 12.92
C SER A 186 -20.22 2.17 11.71
N ASN A 187 -19.55 1.95 10.58
CA ASN A 187 -20.16 1.73 9.27
C ASN A 187 -19.93 0.35 8.65
N THR A 188 -19.40 -0.63 9.40
CA THR A 188 -19.14 -2.00 8.93
C THR A 188 -20.20 -2.95 9.44
N TYR A 189 -20.91 -3.63 8.51
CA TYR A 189 -22.04 -4.48 8.81
C TYR A 189 -21.88 -5.89 8.23
N VAL A 190 -22.36 -6.90 8.96
CA VAL A 190 -22.51 -8.28 8.50
C VAL A 190 -23.95 -8.72 8.76
N ASN A 191 -24.65 -9.15 7.72
CA ASN A 191 -26.07 -9.56 7.82
C ASN A 191 -26.97 -8.47 8.48
N GLY A 192 -26.68 -7.19 8.24
CA GLY A 192 -27.44 -6.07 8.76
C GLY A 192 -27.15 -5.67 10.20
N ALA A 193 -26.23 -6.35 10.89
CA ALA A 193 -25.75 -5.98 12.22
C ALA A 193 -24.34 -5.39 12.15
N ARG A 194 -24.04 -4.35 12.94
CA ARG A 194 -22.67 -3.82 13.05
C ARG A 194 -21.71 -4.92 13.50
N LEU A 195 -20.60 -5.08 12.78
CA LEU A 195 -19.57 -6.09 13.10
C LEU A 195 -18.73 -5.68 14.30
N PHE A 196 -18.49 -4.39 14.47
CA PHE A 196 -17.69 -3.78 15.52
C PHE A 196 -18.53 -2.86 16.40
N GLU A 197 -18.00 -2.51 17.57
CA GLU A 197 -18.50 -1.36 18.30
C GLU A 197 -18.28 -0.09 17.47
N ALA A 198 -19.29 0.78 17.45
CA ALA A 198 -19.20 2.03 16.70
C ALA A 198 -18.32 3.05 17.41
N ALA A 199 -18.35 3.03 18.74
CA ALA A 199 -17.65 3.97 19.61
C ALA A 199 -17.41 3.38 20.98
N THR A 200 -16.48 4.00 21.72
CA THR A 200 -16.21 3.74 23.13
C THR A 200 -16.04 5.05 23.89
N ILE A 201 -16.22 5.01 25.20
CA ILE A 201 -15.91 6.11 26.12
C ILE A 201 -14.64 5.74 26.87
N VAL A 202 -13.59 6.53 26.70
CA VAL A 202 -12.31 6.36 27.39
C VAL A 202 -12.23 7.41 28.50
N ASP A 203 -12.28 6.94 29.74
CA ASP A 203 -12.10 7.73 30.95
C ASP A 203 -10.70 7.41 31.51
N LYS A 204 -9.79 8.37 31.44
CA LYS A 204 -8.41 8.24 31.93
C LYS A 204 -8.23 8.64 33.37
N ASN A 205 -9.16 9.41 33.92
CA ASN A 205 -9.12 9.89 35.30
C ASN A 205 -10.52 9.91 35.92
N LYS A 206 -10.91 8.81 36.50
CA LYS A 206 -12.26 8.61 37.10
C LYS A 206 -12.63 9.57 38.22
N ASP A 207 -11.66 10.36 38.71
CA ASP A 207 -11.88 11.38 39.73
C ASP A 207 -12.18 12.77 39.16
N VAL A 208 -12.20 12.89 37.79
CA VAL A 208 -12.48 14.17 37.07
C VAL A 208 -13.60 13.92 36.09
N GLU A 209 -14.73 14.56 36.28
CA GLU A 209 -15.84 14.53 35.34
C GLU A 209 -15.61 15.49 34.17
N GLY A 210 -15.95 15.06 32.95
CA GLY A 210 -15.92 15.88 31.73
C GLY A 210 -14.57 15.89 30.99
N ASP A 211 -13.62 15.03 31.41
CA ASP A 211 -12.35 14.78 30.70
C ASP A 211 -12.37 13.47 29.87
N GLU A 212 -13.52 12.77 29.83
CA GLU A 212 -13.71 11.57 29.05
C GLU A 212 -13.63 11.84 27.54
N PHE A 213 -13.09 10.86 26.80
CA PHE A 213 -13.04 10.88 25.36
C PHE A 213 -14.13 9.99 24.75
N VAL A 214 -14.95 10.56 23.89
CA VAL A 214 -15.82 9.80 22.98
C VAL A 214 -14.97 9.41 21.78
N VAL A 215 -14.62 8.15 21.63
CA VAL A 215 -13.81 7.66 20.53
C VAL A 215 -14.69 6.87 19.56
N ILE A 216 -14.80 7.32 18.30
CA ILE A 216 -15.66 6.75 17.25
C ILE A 216 -14.74 6.20 16.15
N GLY A 217 -14.97 4.97 15.65
CA GLY A 217 -14.26 4.42 14.50
C GLY A 217 -15.09 4.50 13.22
N VAL A 218 -14.42 4.67 12.08
CA VAL A 218 -15.04 4.61 10.74
C VAL A 218 -14.07 4.08 9.70
N THR A 219 -14.55 3.18 8.85
CA THR A 219 -13.78 2.44 7.84
C THR A 219 -14.15 2.91 6.43
N THR A 220 -13.19 3.00 5.52
CA THR A 220 -13.44 3.37 4.12
C THR A 220 -14.33 2.35 3.41
N PRO A 221 -15.37 2.78 2.68
CA PRO A 221 -16.12 1.88 1.80
C PRO A 221 -15.29 1.26 0.68
N GLU A 222 -14.14 1.86 0.34
CA GLU A 222 -13.18 1.27 -0.61
C GLU A 222 -12.65 -0.09 -0.15
N THR A 223 -12.79 -0.46 1.13
CA THR A 223 -12.47 -1.80 1.66
C THR A 223 -13.11 -2.92 0.85
N ALA A 224 -14.28 -2.68 0.24
CA ALA A 224 -14.94 -3.66 -0.62
C ALA A 224 -14.06 -4.11 -1.82
N THR A 225 -13.12 -3.27 -2.25
CA THR A 225 -12.23 -3.52 -3.41
C THR A 225 -10.73 -3.39 -3.08
N LYS A 226 -10.37 -2.77 -1.96
CA LYS A 226 -8.99 -2.60 -1.50
C LYS A 226 -8.52 -3.69 -0.52
N THR A 227 -9.29 -4.76 -0.38
CA THR A 227 -8.90 -6.08 0.12
C THR A 227 -9.45 -7.14 -0.83
N HIS A 228 -9.02 -8.40 -0.65
CA HIS A 228 -9.52 -9.47 -1.54
C HIS A 228 -11.04 -9.65 -1.36
N PRO A 229 -11.86 -9.63 -2.43
CA PRO A 229 -13.32 -9.69 -2.34
C PRO A 229 -13.88 -10.89 -1.56
N LYS A 230 -13.14 -12.03 -1.54
CA LYS A 230 -13.52 -13.21 -0.74
C LYS A 230 -13.50 -12.91 0.76
N ASN A 231 -12.59 -12.03 1.21
CA ASN A 231 -12.38 -11.71 2.62
C ASN A 231 -13.51 -10.87 3.22
N VAL A 232 -14.20 -10.11 2.37
CA VAL A 232 -15.32 -9.23 2.76
C VAL A 232 -16.66 -9.70 2.21
N LYS A 233 -16.74 -10.97 1.80
CA LYS A 233 -17.99 -11.54 1.31
C LYS A 233 -19.08 -11.49 2.39
N GLY A 234 -20.18 -10.79 2.10
CA GLY A 234 -21.30 -10.58 3.04
C GLY A 234 -21.04 -9.46 4.04
N VAL A 235 -19.96 -8.71 3.91
CA VAL A 235 -19.69 -7.46 4.63
C VAL A 235 -20.25 -6.30 3.79
N THR A 236 -20.83 -5.31 4.45
CA THR A 236 -21.29 -4.06 3.84
C THR A 236 -20.65 -2.90 4.57
N PHE A 237 -20.10 -1.97 3.81
CA PHE A 237 -19.57 -0.70 4.30
C PHE A 237 -20.53 0.41 3.87
N THR A 238 -21.11 1.12 4.86
CA THR A 238 -22.11 2.18 4.60
C THR A 238 -21.44 3.55 4.59
N GLU A 239 -22.20 4.60 4.26
CA GLU A 239 -21.73 5.97 4.10
C GLU A 239 -21.08 6.51 5.39
N PRO A 240 -19.79 6.89 5.38
CA PRO A 240 -19.03 7.22 6.58
C PRO A 240 -19.61 8.38 7.37
N ILE A 241 -19.91 9.50 6.69
CA ILE A 241 -20.37 10.72 7.34
C ILE A 241 -21.73 10.52 8.01
N ALA A 242 -22.64 9.80 7.34
CA ALA A 242 -23.98 9.53 7.86
C ALA A 242 -23.91 8.65 9.13
N GLU A 243 -23.08 7.59 9.11
CA GLU A 243 -22.95 6.69 10.25
C GLU A 243 -22.25 7.34 11.44
N VAL A 244 -21.19 8.17 11.21
CA VAL A 244 -20.53 8.91 12.30
C VAL A 244 -21.51 9.90 12.95
N ASN A 245 -22.27 10.67 12.16
CA ASN A 245 -23.27 11.60 12.70
C ASN A 245 -24.35 10.87 13.52
N LYS A 246 -24.85 9.74 13.05
CA LYS A 246 -25.80 8.90 13.76
C LYS A 246 -25.26 8.42 15.11
N VAL A 247 -23.98 7.99 15.16
CA VAL A 247 -23.33 7.59 16.41
C VAL A 247 -23.19 8.76 17.38
N ILE A 248 -22.87 9.96 16.88
CA ILE A 248 -22.84 11.18 17.69
C ILE A 248 -24.23 11.45 18.30
N GLU A 249 -25.30 11.36 17.52
CA GLU A 249 -26.66 11.52 18.01
C GLU A 249 -27.01 10.48 19.08
N GLU A 250 -26.69 9.20 18.85
CA GLU A 250 -26.92 8.09 19.79
C GLU A 250 -26.18 8.36 21.13
N ILE A 251 -24.92 8.80 21.08
CA ILE A 251 -24.10 9.11 22.28
C ILE A 251 -24.64 10.35 23.01
N GLN A 252 -24.96 11.40 22.28
CA GLN A 252 -25.50 12.63 22.89
C GLN A 252 -26.86 12.37 23.59
N ALA A 253 -27.74 11.61 22.97
CA ALA A 253 -29.02 11.23 23.57
C ALA A 253 -28.82 10.42 24.87
N LYS A 254 -27.86 9.47 24.87
CA LYS A 254 -27.51 8.69 26.05
C LYS A 254 -26.88 9.56 27.14
N ALA A 255 -25.92 10.41 26.79
CA ALA A 255 -25.28 11.33 27.72
C ALA A 255 -26.28 12.26 28.40
N LEU A 256 -27.23 12.82 27.62
CA LEU A 256 -28.29 13.68 28.16
C LEU A 256 -29.17 12.91 29.15
N ALA A 257 -29.53 11.67 28.87
CA ALA A 257 -30.33 10.83 29.76
C ALA A 257 -29.59 10.49 31.07
N GLU A 258 -28.26 10.42 31.03
CA GLU A 258 -27.37 10.16 32.17
C GLU A 258 -26.90 11.44 32.88
N GLY A 259 -27.32 12.63 32.40
CA GLY A 259 -26.88 13.93 32.94
C GLY A 259 -25.41 14.27 32.66
N LYS A 260 -24.82 13.63 31.63
CA LYS A 260 -23.42 13.84 31.22
C LYS A 260 -23.32 14.77 30.03
N ASP A 261 -22.15 15.44 29.90
CA ASP A 261 -21.84 16.31 28.77
C ASP A 261 -20.37 16.10 28.34
N TYR A 262 -20.15 15.19 27.42
CA TYR A 262 -18.81 14.89 26.89
C TYR A 262 -18.26 16.10 26.09
N LYS A 263 -17.00 16.44 26.36
CA LYS A 263 -16.29 17.60 25.77
C LYS A 263 -15.33 17.23 24.65
N HIS A 264 -14.81 15.99 24.65
CA HIS A 264 -13.79 15.52 23.75
C HIS A 264 -14.32 14.41 22.84
N TYR A 265 -14.38 14.67 21.53
CA TYR A 265 -14.75 13.71 20.47
C TYR A 265 -13.53 13.41 19.63
N VAL A 266 -13.17 12.15 19.50
CA VAL A 266 -12.08 11.64 18.67
C VAL A 266 -12.65 10.68 17.64
N VAL A 267 -12.55 11.01 16.37
CA VAL A 267 -12.97 10.16 15.28
C VAL A 267 -11.73 9.54 14.65
N LEU A 268 -11.57 8.24 14.85
CA LEU A 268 -10.55 7.44 14.21
C LEU A 268 -11.10 7.03 12.85
N ALA A 269 -10.66 7.73 11.84
CA ALA A 269 -11.06 7.53 10.46
C ALA A 269 -9.99 6.73 9.71
N HIS A 270 -10.41 5.76 8.91
CA HIS A 270 -9.55 5.13 7.94
C HIS A 270 -10.16 5.36 6.55
N LEU A 271 -10.09 6.61 6.07
CA LEU A 271 -10.80 7.12 4.90
C LEU A 271 -9.85 7.68 3.83
N GLY A 272 -8.82 8.40 4.25
CA GLY A 272 -7.83 9.04 3.40
C GLY A 272 -8.31 10.31 2.70
N VAL A 273 -7.40 10.87 1.91
CA VAL A 273 -7.62 12.11 1.13
C VAL A 273 -7.22 11.97 -0.33
N ASP A 274 -7.03 10.74 -0.81
CA ASP A 274 -6.64 10.47 -2.19
C ASP A 274 -7.62 11.10 -3.19
N THR A 275 -7.08 11.59 -4.30
CA THR A 275 -7.91 12.19 -5.36
C THR A 275 -8.79 11.16 -6.07
N THR A 276 -8.43 9.89 -6.01
CA THR A 276 -9.20 8.77 -6.58
C THR A 276 -10.35 8.31 -5.67
N THR A 277 -10.26 8.59 -4.36
CA THR A 277 -11.35 8.30 -3.41
C THR A 277 -12.52 9.25 -3.65
N PRO A 278 -13.77 8.77 -3.72
CA PRO A 278 -14.96 9.62 -3.78
C PRO A 278 -14.93 10.71 -2.71
N VAL A 279 -15.28 11.94 -3.10
CA VAL A 279 -15.16 13.10 -2.20
C VAL A 279 -15.95 12.89 -0.90
N GLU A 280 -17.13 12.28 -0.99
CA GLU A 280 -18.04 11.98 0.13
C GLU A 280 -17.45 10.96 1.13
N TRP A 281 -16.43 10.19 0.72
CA TRP A 281 -15.78 9.18 1.59
C TRP A 281 -14.45 9.66 2.17
N ARG A 282 -14.00 10.88 1.85
CA ARG A 282 -12.72 11.40 2.34
C ARG A 282 -12.79 11.85 3.78
N GLY A 283 -11.73 11.63 4.54
CA GLY A 283 -11.63 12.10 5.92
C GLY A 283 -11.65 13.61 6.06
N SER A 284 -11.14 14.33 5.06
CA SER A 284 -11.25 15.81 5.00
C SER A 284 -12.70 16.28 4.88
N THR A 285 -13.53 15.59 4.07
CA THR A 285 -14.96 15.88 3.94
C THR A 285 -15.72 15.54 5.22
N LEU A 286 -15.36 14.42 5.88
CA LEU A 286 -15.89 14.10 7.21
C LEU A 286 -15.56 15.20 8.23
N ALA A 287 -14.30 15.63 8.31
CA ALA A 287 -13.88 16.68 9.23
C ALA A 287 -14.63 18.01 8.98
N GLU A 288 -14.81 18.38 7.71
CA GLU A 288 -15.62 19.53 7.32
C GLU A 288 -17.09 19.37 7.74
N ALA A 289 -17.68 18.19 7.57
CA ALA A 289 -19.06 17.92 7.99
C ALA A 289 -19.21 18.02 9.52
N LEU A 290 -18.25 17.48 10.28
CA LEU A 290 -18.25 17.53 11.75
C LEU A 290 -18.12 18.98 12.27
N SER A 291 -17.36 19.84 11.61
CA SER A 291 -17.25 21.26 11.99
C SER A 291 -18.57 22.02 11.88
N LYS A 292 -19.50 21.51 11.08
CA LYS A 292 -20.85 22.08 10.86
C LYS A 292 -21.92 21.39 11.71
N ASN A 293 -21.59 20.33 12.44
CA ASN A 293 -22.55 19.57 13.25
C ASN A 293 -22.92 20.36 14.51
N PRO A 294 -24.20 20.77 14.72
CA PRO A 294 -24.62 21.59 15.86
C PRO A 294 -24.44 20.88 17.21
N LEU A 295 -24.43 19.54 17.27
CA LEU A 295 -24.20 18.78 18.49
C LEU A 295 -22.75 18.85 18.99
N LEU A 296 -21.82 19.23 18.12
CA LEU A 296 -20.40 19.34 18.42
C LEU A 296 -19.95 20.80 18.67
N LYS A 297 -20.88 21.74 18.61
CA LYS A 297 -20.55 23.15 18.85
C LYS A 297 -19.97 23.35 20.25
N GLY A 298 -18.80 23.98 20.33
CA GLY A 298 -18.09 24.25 21.59
C GLY A 298 -17.45 23.00 22.23
N LYS A 299 -17.36 21.91 21.49
CA LYS A 299 -16.66 20.67 21.88
C LYS A 299 -15.36 20.52 21.11
N ARG A 300 -14.34 19.91 21.69
CA ARG A 300 -13.10 19.51 21.00
C ARG A 300 -13.39 18.33 20.09
N VAL A 301 -13.08 18.46 18.82
CA VAL A 301 -13.22 17.37 17.84
C VAL A 301 -11.87 17.11 17.20
N THR A 302 -11.41 15.88 17.28
CA THR A 302 -10.16 15.42 16.64
C THR A 302 -10.53 14.37 15.62
N VAL A 303 -10.14 14.54 14.36
CA VAL A 303 -10.20 13.51 13.32
C VAL A 303 -8.78 13.04 13.06
N ILE A 304 -8.53 11.76 13.34
CA ILE A 304 -7.26 11.09 13.04
C ILE A 304 -7.55 10.12 11.91
N ASP A 305 -6.86 10.31 10.78
CA ASP A 305 -7.12 9.56 9.55
C ASP A 305 -5.91 8.72 9.11
N GLY A 306 -6.14 7.81 8.18
CA GLY A 306 -5.15 6.92 7.57
C GLY A 306 -5.45 6.69 6.09
N HIS A 307 -5.11 5.49 5.56
CA HIS A 307 -5.45 4.98 4.24
C HIS A 307 -4.64 5.58 3.06
N SER A 308 -4.52 6.89 2.98
CA SER A 308 -3.81 7.56 1.88
C SER A 308 -2.31 7.73 2.11
N HIS A 309 -1.78 7.28 3.26
CA HIS A 309 -0.37 7.43 3.64
C HIS A 309 0.14 8.87 3.61
N THR A 310 -0.74 9.85 3.74
CA THR A 310 -0.44 11.27 3.63
C THR A 310 0.05 11.81 4.99
N VAL A 311 0.99 12.75 4.97
CA VAL A 311 1.31 13.57 6.14
C VAL A 311 0.52 14.86 6.01
N GLU A 312 -0.52 15.00 6.83
CA GLU A 312 -1.40 16.16 6.76
C GLU A 312 -1.83 16.60 8.15
N SER A 313 -1.97 17.92 8.32
CA SER A 313 -2.50 18.54 9.52
C SER A 313 -3.22 19.81 9.14
N THR A 314 -4.51 19.89 9.46
CA THR A 314 -5.34 21.04 9.15
C THR A 314 -6.47 21.20 10.17
N THR A 315 -7.22 22.30 10.10
CA THR A 315 -8.36 22.57 10.98
C THR A 315 -9.59 22.93 10.17
N TYR A 316 -10.76 22.53 10.68
CA TYR A 316 -12.07 22.88 10.09
C TYR A 316 -12.93 23.57 11.13
N GLY A 317 -13.53 24.70 10.76
CA GLY A 317 -14.28 25.54 11.68
C GLY A 317 -13.44 26.04 12.86
N ASP A 318 -14.07 26.15 14.01
CA ASP A 318 -13.46 26.65 15.26
C ASP A 318 -13.12 25.55 16.28
N ASN A 319 -13.39 24.28 15.93
CA ASN A 319 -13.33 23.19 16.91
C ASN A 319 -12.85 21.82 16.37
N VAL A 320 -12.59 21.66 15.06
CA VAL A 320 -12.12 20.37 14.49
C VAL A 320 -10.66 20.46 14.10
N THR A 321 -9.86 19.55 14.66
CA THR A 321 -8.45 19.31 14.28
C THR A 321 -8.36 18.01 13.52
N TYR A 322 -7.83 18.05 12.29
CA TYR A 322 -7.58 16.88 11.43
C TYR A 322 -6.09 16.59 11.36
N ASN A 323 -5.72 15.30 11.45
CA ASN A 323 -4.31 14.90 11.38
C ASN A 323 -4.14 13.50 10.78
N GLN A 324 -3.06 13.33 10.00
CA GLN A 324 -2.58 12.07 9.45
C GLN A 324 -1.05 12.07 9.47
N THR A 325 -0.39 10.93 9.81
CA THR A 325 1.06 10.88 10.10
C THR A 325 1.92 10.32 8.98
N GLY A 326 1.35 10.05 7.81
CA GLY A 326 2.00 9.26 6.76
C GLY A 326 1.77 7.77 6.99
N SER A 327 2.82 6.96 6.86
CA SER A 327 2.74 5.51 7.00
C SER A 327 4.00 4.91 7.61
N TYR A 328 3.97 3.58 7.82
CA TYR A 328 5.14 2.75 8.15
C TYR A 328 5.88 3.16 9.42
N LEU A 329 5.18 3.81 10.35
CA LEU A 329 5.78 4.30 11.60
C LEU A 329 7.01 5.21 11.36
N HIS A 330 6.97 5.99 10.26
CA HIS A 330 7.96 7.04 10.03
C HIS A 330 7.79 8.19 11.04
N ASN A 331 6.56 8.40 11.48
CA ASN A 331 6.19 9.39 12.47
C ASN A 331 5.17 8.83 13.46
N VAL A 332 5.13 9.42 14.65
CA VAL A 332 4.03 9.34 15.61
C VAL A 332 3.38 10.71 15.67
N GLY A 333 2.06 10.76 15.55
CA GLY A 333 1.31 12.00 15.70
C GLY A 333 1.11 12.34 17.17
N LYS A 334 1.20 13.61 17.47
CA LYS A 334 0.93 14.17 18.80
C LYS A 334 0.10 15.43 18.66
N ILE A 335 -1.10 15.44 19.23
CA ILE A 335 -2.00 16.59 19.27
C ILE A 335 -2.13 17.03 20.72
N THR A 336 -1.80 18.29 21.00
CA THR A 336 -1.86 18.86 22.34
C THR A 336 -2.97 19.90 22.44
N TYR A 337 -3.88 19.74 23.38
CA TYR A 337 -4.88 20.72 23.77
C TYR A 337 -4.47 21.35 25.10
N LYS A 338 -4.27 22.65 25.10
CA LYS A 338 -4.12 23.44 26.32
C LYS A 338 -5.50 23.75 26.89
N SER A 339 -5.56 24.02 28.22
CA SER A 339 -6.79 24.37 28.92
C SER A 339 -7.74 25.23 28.07
N ARG A 340 -8.99 24.78 27.93
CA ARG A 340 -10.10 25.47 27.21
C ARG A 340 -9.93 25.69 25.69
N GLN A 341 -8.81 25.30 25.07
CA GLN A 341 -8.66 25.39 23.61
C GLN A 341 -9.53 24.33 22.93
N LEU A 342 -10.28 24.74 21.91
CA LEU A 342 -11.10 23.83 21.10
C LEU A 342 -10.29 23.19 19.97
N LEU A 343 -9.32 23.92 19.42
CA LEU A 343 -8.41 23.41 18.40
C LEU A 343 -7.13 22.87 19.04
N GLY A 344 -6.74 21.68 18.64
CA GLY A 344 -5.49 21.03 19.04
C GLY A 344 -4.28 21.65 18.31
N ASN A 345 -3.11 21.50 18.91
CA ASN A 345 -1.84 21.86 18.30
C ASN A 345 -1.12 20.57 17.88
N PRO A 346 -1.20 20.18 16.60
CA PRO A 346 -0.59 18.94 16.09
C PRO A 346 0.91 19.10 15.90
N SER A 347 1.63 18.01 16.11
CA SER A 347 3.05 17.87 15.86
C SER A 347 3.38 16.42 15.52
N LEU A 348 4.56 16.18 14.91
CA LEU A 348 5.06 14.86 14.60
C LEU A 348 6.32 14.56 15.42
N ILE A 349 6.42 13.32 15.90
CA ILE A 349 7.65 12.75 16.44
C ILE A 349 8.21 11.85 15.36
N ALA A 350 9.21 12.35 14.63
CA ALA A 350 9.80 11.63 13.52
C ALA A 350 10.77 10.52 13.99
N ALA A 351 11.01 9.54 13.14
CA ALA A 351 11.98 8.46 13.41
C ALA A 351 13.39 8.99 13.75
N ALA A 352 13.82 10.13 13.15
CA ALA A 352 15.09 10.78 13.47
C ALA A 352 15.17 11.27 14.92
N ASP A 353 14.05 11.70 15.49
CA ASP A 353 13.96 12.15 16.89
C ASP A 353 13.85 10.96 17.84
N ALA A 354 13.01 9.98 17.50
CA ALA A 354 12.84 8.76 18.25
C ALA A 354 14.14 7.90 18.31
N LYS A 355 14.99 8.01 17.30
CA LYS A 355 16.30 7.33 17.28
C LYS A 355 17.18 7.64 18.50
N LYS A 356 17.01 8.81 19.11
CA LYS A 356 17.75 9.27 20.30
C LYS A 356 17.22 8.66 21.60
N LEU A 357 16.09 7.98 21.55
CA LEU A 357 15.45 7.36 22.72
C LEU A 357 16.02 5.97 22.95
N GLU A 358 16.12 5.61 24.23
CA GLU A 358 16.32 4.21 24.63
C GLU A 358 15.03 3.41 24.35
N ALA A 359 15.18 2.17 23.91
CA ALA A 359 14.05 1.28 23.68
C ALA A 359 13.43 0.86 25.02
N ASN A 360 12.09 0.75 25.08
CA ASN A 360 11.42 0.14 26.22
C ASN A 360 11.85 -1.33 26.36
N PRO A 361 12.46 -1.77 27.48
CA PRO A 361 13.07 -3.09 27.57
C PRO A 361 12.06 -4.25 27.48
N LYS A 362 10.81 -4.03 27.91
CA LYS A 362 9.76 -5.05 27.86
C LYS A 362 9.32 -5.28 26.41
N ILE A 363 9.06 -4.21 25.67
CA ILE A 363 8.65 -4.29 24.26
C ILE A 363 9.82 -4.72 23.37
N GLU A 364 11.03 -4.24 23.64
CA GLU A 364 12.23 -4.69 22.95
C GLU A 364 12.43 -6.20 23.03
N LYS A 365 12.25 -6.77 24.24
CA LYS A 365 12.32 -8.21 24.41
C LYS A 365 11.26 -8.94 23.59
N LEU A 366 10.01 -8.46 23.62
CA LEU A 366 8.91 -9.05 22.86
C LEU A 366 9.18 -9.00 21.35
N VAL A 367 9.65 -7.87 20.84
CA VAL A 367 10.04 -7.69 19.43
C VAL A 367 11.19 -8.65 19.05
N LYS A 368 12.20 -8.79 19.91
CA LYS A 368 13.32 -9.73 19.70
C LYS A 368 12.84 -11.18 19.64
N ASP A 369 11.95 -11.58 20.54
CA ASP A 369 11.40 -12.95 20.59
C ASP A 369 10.58 -13.25 19.29
N ILE A 370 9.78 -12.29 18.83
CA ILE A 370 9.01 -12.38 17.57
C ILE A 370 9.98 -12.49 16.39
N LYS A 371 10.99 -11.61 16.34
CA LYS A 371 11.98 -11.62 15.26
C LYS A 371 12.77 -12.93 15.19
N GLN A 372 13.19 -13.46 16.34
CA GLN A 372 13.91 -14.74 16.39
C GLN A 372 13.05 -15.89 15.84
N LYS A 373 11.77 -15.93 16.17
CA LYS A 373 10.83 -16.91 15.64
C LYS A 373 10.68 -16.74 14.13
N TYR A 374 10.46 -15.52 13.68
CA TYR A 374 10.34 -15.17 12.27
C TYR A 374 11.60 -15.55 11.48
N ASP A 375 12.81 -15.23 11.98
CA ASP A 375 14.07 -15.57 11.33
C ASP A 375 14.24 -17.10 11.20
N ALA A 376 13.81 -17.87 12.20
CA ALA A 376 13.84 -19.34 12.16
C ALA A 376 12.86 -19.91 11.10
N GLU A 377 11.67 -19.29 10.96
CA GLU A 377 10.70 -19.66 9.92
C GLU A 377 11.19 -19.30 8.50
N ASN A 378 11.96 -18.23 8.37
CA ASN A 378 12.56 -17.80 7.10
C ASN A 378 13.68 -18.74 6.62
N ALA A 379 14.24 -19.54 7.47
CA ALA A 379 15.16 -20.60 7.09
C ALA A 379 14.46 -21.80 6.43
N ILE A 380 13.12 -21.82 6.39
CA ILE A 380 12.34 -22.91 5.78
C ILE A 380 12.59 -22.92 4.28
N GLU A 381 12.94 -24.08 3.78
CA GLU A 381 13.18 -24.34 2.36
C GLU A 381 11.86 -24.33 1.58
N VAL A 382 11.81 -23.55 0.50
CA VAL A 382 10.70 -23.46 -0.46
C VAL A 382 10.97 -24.36 -1.66
N VAL A 383 12.22 -24.32 -2.17
CA VAL A 383 12.70 -25.15 -3.26
C VAL A 383 14.07 -25.71 -2.85
N SER A 384 14.25 -27.02 -2.94
CA SER A 384 15.45 -27.69 -2.47
C SER A 384 16.71 -27.33 -3.25
N ASN A 385 16.58 -26.96 -4.52
CA ASN A 385 17.68 -26.51 -5.36
C ASN A 385 17.16 -25.65 -6.50
N SER A 386 17.71 -24.45 -6.69
CA SER A 386 17.46 -23.65 -7.89
C SER A 386 18.37 -24.14 -9.02
N PRO A 387 17.81 -24.67 -10.12
CA PRO A 387 18.64 -25.14 -11.24
C PRO A 387 19.29 -24.01 -12.03
N VAL A 388 18.85 -22.76 -11.80
CA VAL A 388 19.27 -21.56 -12.53
C VAL A 388 19.54 -20.41 -11.55
N GLU A 389 20.39 -19.47 -11.96
CA GLU A 389 20.46 -18.17 -11.30
C GLU A 389 19.29 -17.32 -11.76
N LEU A 390 18.56 -16.72 -10.79
CA LEU A 390 17.53 -15.74 -11.07
C LEU A 390 18.05 -14.35 -10.75
N ASN A 391 18.38 -13.59 -11.79
CA ASN A 391 19.11 -12.33 -11.67
C ASN A 391 18.22 -11.17 -11.23
N GLY A 392 18.48 -10.66 -10.02
CA GLY A 392 17.85 -9.50 -9.41
C GLY A 392 18.75 -8.28 -9.31
N ASP A 393 19.91 -8.32 -9.97
CA ASP A 393 20.86 -7.20 -9.94
C ASP A 393 20.20 -5.92 -10.44
N ARG A 394 20.36 -4.85 -9.67
CA ARG A 394 19.79 -3.54 -9.94
C ARG A 394 20.06 -3.06 -11.36
N GLU A 395 21.27 -3.27 -11.86
CA GLU A 395 21.72 -2.84 -13.18
C GLU A 395 21.13 -3.68 -14.33
N ASN A 396 20.38 -4.73 -14.01
CA ASN A 396 19.64 -5.55 -14.97
C ASN A 396 18.13 -5.36 -14.84
N VAL A 397 17.55 -5.63 -13.67
CA VAL A 397 16.08 -5.60 -13.47
C VAL A 397 15.45 -4.22 -13.71
N ARG A 398 16.27 -3.14 -13.73
CA ARG A 398 15.83 -1.76 -13.91
C ARG A 398 16.08 -1.19 -15.31
N VAL A 399 16.62 -1.98 -16.24
CA VAL A 399 16.97 -1.54 -17.59
C VAL A 399 16.52 -2.49 -18.69
N ARG A 400 16.33 -3.77 -18.35
CA ARG A 400 16.00 -4.84 -19.33
C ARG A 400 15.17 -5.95 -18.71
N GLU A 401 14.64 -6.83 -19.55
CA GLU A 401 14.04 -8.07 -19.12
C GLU A 401 15.06 -8.97 -18.42
N THR A 402 14.70 -9.52 -17.25
CA THR A 402 15.49 -10.53 -16.54
C THR A 402 14.67 -11.78 -16.27
N ASN A 403 15.35 -12.90 -16.08
CA ASN A 403 14.68 -14.14 -15.71
C ASN A 403 14.00 -14.06 -14.33
N LEU A 404 14.58 -13.37 -13.32
CA LEU A 404 13.89 -13.11 -12.06
C LEU A 404 12.62 -12.29 -12.27
N GLY A 405 12.72 -11.22 -13.08
CA GLY A 405 11.56 -10.41 -13.43
C GLY A 405 10.45 -11.22 -14.08
N ASN A 406 10.83 -12.14 -14.99
CA ASN A 406 9.87 -13.05 -15.62
C ASN A 406 9.20 -13.99 -14.62
N VAL A 407 9.96 -14.64 -13.71
CA VAL A 407 9.41 -15.55 -12.69
C VAL A 407 8.43 -14.83 -11.77
N VAL A 408 8.80 -13.62 -11.30
CA VAL A 408 7.91 -12.83 -10.43
C VAL A 408 6.67 -12.36 -11.20
N ALA A 409 6.81 -11.85 -12.42
CA ALA A 409 5.64 -11.45 -13.23
C ALA A 409 4.74 -12.65 -13.57
N ASP A 410 5.31 -13.85 -13.81
CA ASP A 410 4.55 -15.08 -14.02
C ASP A 410 3.78 -15.51 -12.77
N SER A 411 4.35 -15.31 -11.57
CA SER A 411 3.63 -15.60 -10.32
C SER A 411 2.38 -14.71 -10.16
N LEU A 412 2.48 -13.41 -10.48
CA LEU A 412 1.34 -12.50 -10.48
C LEU A 412 0.30 -12.89 -11.54
N TYR A 413 0.78 -13.23 -12.76
CA TYR A 413 -0.08 -13.66 -13.86
C TYR A 413 -0.84 -14.95 -13.51
N GLN A 414 -0.14 -15.95 -12.95
CA GLN A 414 -0.76 -17.21 -12.55
C GLN A 414 -1.76 -17.02 -11.41
N TYR A 415 -1.40 -16.28 -10.36
CA TYR A 415 -2.34 -15.94 -9.30
C TYR A 415 -3.60 -15.26 -9.87
N GLY A 416 -3.41 -14.30 -10.77
CA GLY A 416 -4.49 -13.53 -11.38
C GLY A 416 -5.43 -14.32 -12.29
N GLN A 417 -5.11 -15.60 -12.65
CA GLN A 417 -6.05 -16.42 -13.43
C GLN A 417 -7.28 -16.87 -12.64
N THR A 418 -7.15 -16.99 -11.31
CA THR A 418 -8.22 -17.49 -10.43
C THR A 418 -8.39 -16.71 -9.13
N GLY A 419 -7.45 -15.83 -8.82
CA GLY A 419 -7.39 -15.09 -7.55
C GLY A 419 -8.31 -13.88 -7.49
N PHE A 420 -8.73 -13.34 -8.64
CA PHE A 420 -9.59 -12.18 -8.78
C PHE A 420 -10.94 -12.54 -9.39
N SER A 421 -11.88 -11.60 -9.41
CA SER A 421 -13.19 -11.78 -10.02
C SER A 421 -13.12 -11.96 -11.55
N HIS A 422 -12.05 -11.44 -12.18
CA HIS A 422 -11.76 -11.60 -13.60
C HIS A 422 -10.34 -12.16 -13.81
N PRO A 423 -10.14 -13.10 -14.75
CA PRO A 423 -8.80 -13.56 -15.07
C PRO A 423 -7.92 -12.43 -15.64
N THR A 424 -6.68 -12.37 -15.18
CA THR A 424 -5.69 -11.37 -15.58
C THR A 424 -5.26 -11.57 -17.05
N ASP A 425 -5.22 -10.49 -17.83
CA ASP A 425 -4.72 -10.47 -19.20
C ASP A 425 -3.22 -10.17 -19.26
N ILE A 426 -2.75 -9.24 -18.43
CA ILE A 426 -1.37 -8.74 -18.37
C ILE A 426 -0.95 -8.69 -16.90
N ALA A 427 0.26 -9.10 -16.60
CA ALA A 427 0.86 -8.86 -15.28
C ALA A 427 2.17 -8.09 -15.42
N VAL A 428 2.40 -7.13 -14.52
CA VAL A 428 3.62 -6.33 -14.48
C VAL A 428 4.10 -6.12 -13.04
N THR A 429 5.41 -6.00 -12.88
CA THR A 429 6.02 -5.50 -11.65
C THR A 429 7.17 -4.58 -11.98
N ASN A 430 7.40 -3.56 -11.16
CA ASN A 430 8.50 -2.64 -11.37
C ASN A 430 9.85 -3.22 -10.90
N GLY A 431 10.90 -2.98 -11.64
CA GLY A 431 12.26 -3.44 -11.31
C GLY A 431 12.77 -2.88 -9.97
N GLY A 432 12.22 -1.75 -9.53
CA GLY A 432 12.47 -1.18 -8.20
C GLY A 432 11.99 -2.06 -7.06
N GLY A 433 10.97 -2.89 -7.31
CA GLY A 433 10.40 -3.86 -6.36
C GLY A 433 11.25 -5.11 -6.18
N LEU A 434 12.16 -5.43 -7.12
CA LEU A 434 13.02 -6.62 -7.10
C LEU A 434 14.39 -6.25 -6.52
N ARG A 435 14.80 -6.90 -5.42
CA ARG A 435 15.90 -6.37 -4.61
C ARG A 435 17.10 -7.28 -4.43
N GLU A 436 16.98 -8.58 -4.75
CA GLU A 436 18.03 -9.57 -4.52
C GLU A 436 18.04 -10.63 -5.62
N THR A 437 19.21 -11.23 -5.87
CA THR A 437 19.42 -12.35 -6.81
C THR A 437 19.28 -13.69 -6.09
N ILE A 438 18.58 -14.65 -6.70
CA ILE A 438 18.54 -16.03 -6.21
C ILE A 438 19.66 -16.82 -6.90
N ALA A 439 20.58 -17.36 -6.09
CA ALA A 439 21.76 -18.06 -6.59
C ALA A 439 21.41 -19.45 -7.15
N LYS A 440 22.08 -19.83 -8.25
CA LYS A 440 22.05 -21.18 -8.81
C LYS A 440 22.63 -22.20 -7.83
N ASP A 441 22.15 -23.44 -7.93
CA ASP A 441 22.63 -24.62 -7.19
C ASP A 441 22.57 -24.43 -5.65
N LYS A 442 21.58 -23.67 -5.19
CA LYS A 442 21.26 -23.41 -3.78
C LYS A 442 19.77 -23.66 -3.50
N PRO A 443 19.41 -24.04 -2.27
CA PRO A 443 18.02 -23.99 -1.85
C PRO A 443 17.46 -22.56 -1.93
N ILE A 444 16.19 -22.43 -2.31
CA ILE A 444 15.44 -21.19 -2.15
C ILE A 444 14.67 -21.30 -0.85
N THR A 445 14.94 -20.40 0.09
CA THR A 445 14.25 -20.33 1.37
C THR A 445 13.19 -19.23 1.36
N LYS A 446 12.29 -19.21 2.34
CA LYS A 446 11.40 -18.09 2.58
C LYS A 446 12.15 -16.78 2.72
N GLY A 447 13.31 -16.79 3.37
CA GLY A 447 14.18 -15.63 3.47
C GLY A 447 14.63 -15.09 2.11
N ASN A 448 14.93 -15.95 1.14
CA ASN A 448 15.28 -15.52 -0.22
C ASN A 448 14.08 -14.87 -0.92
N VAL A 449 12.87 -15.45 -0.78
CA VAL A 449 11.64 -14.88 -1.34
C VAL A 449 11.41 -13.46 -0.80
N ILE A 450 11.52 -13.28 0.51
CA ILE A 450 11.36 -11.99 1.18
C ILE A 450 12.47 -11.01 0.78
N ALA A 451 13.72 -11.48 0.63
CA ALA A 451 14.83 -10.63 0.17
C ALA A 451 14.60 -10.11 -1.25
N VAL A 452 13.99 -10.92 -2.13
CA VAL A 452 13.57 -10.47 -3.47
C VAL A 452 12.45 -9.44 -3.40
N LEU A 453 11.44 -9.63 -2.53
CA LEU A 453 10.21 -8.82 -2.45
C LEU A 453 9.99 -8.25 -1.02
N PRO A 454 10.87 -7.37 -0.51
CA PRO A 454 10.89 -7.01 0.90
C PRO A 454 9.86 -5.96 1.33
N PHE A 455 9.09 -5.39 0.40
CA PHE A 455 8.24 -4.23 0.69
C PHE A 455 6.87 -4.59 1.27
N GLY A 456 6.50 -5.88 1.26
CA GLY A 456 5.18 -6.32 1.73
C GLY A 456 4.03 -5.86 0.85
N ASN A 457 4.30 -5.52 -0.43
CA ASN A 457 3.27 -5.14 -1.38
C ASN A 457 2.27 -6.29 -1.60
N THR A 458 1.00 -5.95 -1.76
CA THR A 458 -0.06 -6.87 -2.19
C THR A 458 -0.15 -6.93 -3.71
N ILE A 459 -0.75 -7.98 -4.24
CA ILE A 459 -1.13 -8.04 -5.65
C ILE A 459 -2.45 -7.31 -5.81
N SER A 460 -2.50 -6.35 -6.73
CA SER A 460 -3.74 -5.64 -7.09
C SER A 460 -4.11 -5.92 -8.54
N GLN A 461 -5.39 -6.09 -8.82
CA GLN A 461 -5.90 -6.11 -10.19
C GLN A 461 -6.71 -4.86 -10.48
N ILE A 462 -6.39 -4.19 -11.59
CA ILE A 462 -7.10 -3.00 -12.09
C ILE A 462 -7.58 -3.21 -13.52
N GLN A 463 -8.62 -2.47 -13.91
CA GLN A 463 -9.07 -2.38 -15.31
C GLN A 463 -8.34 -1.24 -16.00
N VAL A 464 -7.76 -1.51 -17.15
CA VAL A 464 -7.05 -0.53 -17.98
C VAL A 464 -7.48 -0.62 -19.43
N THR A 465 -7.55 0.50 -20.13
CA THR A 465 -7.73 0.50 -21.59
C THR A 465 -6.43 0.12 -22.29
N GLY A 466 -6.49 -0.36 -23.52
CA GLY A 466 -5.28 -0.61 -24.31
C GLY A 466 -4.43 0.64 -24.49
N GLN A 467 -5.05 1.84 -24.53
CA GLN A 467 -4.29 3.10 -24.56
C GLN A 467 -3.48 3.29 -23.27
N GLN A 468 -4.07 3.03 -22.10
CA GLN A 468 -3.35 3.10 -20.82
C GLN A 468 -2.23 2.06 -20.74
N VAL A 469 -2.41 0.87 -21.31
CA VAL A 469 -1.34 -0.15 -21.46
C VAL A 469 -0.20 0.38 -22.34
N PHE A 470 -0.52 1.03 -23.44
CA PHE A 470 0.48 1.65 -24.31
C PHE A 470 1.27 2.73 -23.58
N ASP A 471 0.57 3.65 -22.92
CA ASP A 471 1.18 4.76 -22.15
C ASP A 471 2.02 4.24 -20.99
N MET A 472 1.61 3.16 -20.33
CA MET A 472 2.34 2.46 -19.28
C MET A 472 3.70 1.95 -19.81
N PHE A 473 3.76 1.33 -20.97
CA PHE A 473 5.02 0.86 -21.54
C PHE A 473 5.91 2.02 -22.02
N GLU A 474 5.35 3.08 -22.60
CA GLU A 474 6.13 4.29 -22.90
C GLU A 474 6.73 4.92 -21.63
N LYS A 475 5.99 4.94 -20.52
CA LYS A 475 6.49 5.39 -19.21
C LYS A 475 7.62 4.49 -18.70
N SER A 476 7.47 3.16 -18.79
CA SER A 476 8.50 2.18 -18.41
C SER A 476 9.83 2.42 -19.12
N LEU A 477 9.76 2.75 -20.40
CA LEU A 477 10.89 2.95 -21.30
C LEU A 477 11.35 4.42 -21.37
N GLY A 478 10.85 5.29 -20.47
CA GLY A 478 11.07 6.74 -20.53
C GLY A 478 12.42 7.24 -20.01
N SER A 479 13.28 6.37 -19.44
CA SER A 479 14.58 6.78 -18.87
C SER A 479 15.53 7.30 -19.94
N ILE A 480 16.57 8.06 -19.53
CA ILE A 480 17.63 8.53 -20.43
C ILE A 480 18.53 7.38 -20.86
N LEU A 481 19.30 7.58 -21.93
CA LEU A 481 20.28 6.59 -22.38
C LEU A 481 21.45 6.50 -21.41
N GLN A 482 21.90 5.28 -21.13
CA GLN A 482 23.08 5.03 -20.32
C GLN A 482 24.35 5.36 -21.07
N VAL A 483 25.28 6.03 -20.39
CA VAL A 483 26.60 6.34 -20.93
C VAL A 483 27.70 5.85 -20.00
N ASP A 484 28.81 5.41 -20.57
CA ASP A 484 30.00 5.02 -19.81
C ASP A 484 30.76 6.25 -19.28
N LYS A 485 31.85 6.01 -18.52
CA LYS A 485 32.69 7.09 -17.97
C LYS A 485 33.34 7.99 -19.04
N ALA A 486 33.40 7.55 -20.28
CA ALA A 486 33.92 8.31 -21.42
C ALA A 486 32.80 9.05 -22.19
N GLY A 487 31.56 8.97 -21.73
CA GLY A 487 30.40 9.56 -22.38
C GLY A 487 29.89 8.79 -23.59
N LYS A 488 30.34 7.54 -23.77
CA LYS A 488 29.88 6.68 -24.88
C LYS A 488 28.66 5.91 -24.43
N THR A 489 27.63 5.83 -25.30
CA THR A 489 26.42 5.05 -25.06
C THR A 489 26.75 3.57 -24.81
N VAL A 490 26.21 3.02 -23.73
CA VAL A 490 26.27 1.59 -23.41
C VAL A 490 25.24 0.84 -24.22
N LEU A 491 25.65 -0.26 -24.84
CA LEU A 491 24.78 -1.08 -25.70
C LEU A 491 24.46 -2.40 -25.02
N ASP A 492 23.26 -2.92 -25.32
CA ASP A 492 22.89 -4.30 -24.97
C ASP A 492 23.57 -5.32 -25.90
N GLU A 493 23.32 -6.61 -25.68
CA GLU A 493 23.82 -7.72 -26.50
C GLU A 493 23.31 -7.73 -27.95
N ASN A 494 22.26 -6.96 -28.25
CA ASN A 494 21.71 -6.79 -29.59
C ASN A 494 22.23 -5.52 -30.28
N GLY A 495 23.13 -4.78 -29.62
CA GLY A 495 23.68 -3.53 -30.12
C GLY A 495 22.76 -2.32 -29.98
N GLN A 496 21.70 -2.42 -29.17
CA GLN A 496 20.78 -1.32 -28.89
C GLN A 496 21.20 -0.55 -27.63
N PRO A 497 21.01 0.77 -27.60
CA PRO A 497 21.32 1.58 -26.43
C PRO A 497 20.58 1.12 -25.18
N LEU A 498 21.28 0.95 -24.06
CA LEU A 498 20.68 0.72 -22.76
C LEU A 498 20.15 2.02 -22.14
N LEU A 499 19.15 1.88 -21.30
CA LEU A 499 18.60 2.96 -20.49
C LEU A 499 19.36 3.08 -19.16
N GLU A 500 19.39 4.27 -18.58
CA GLU A 500 19.80 4.42 -17.18
C GLU A 500 18.81 3.68 -16.25
N PRO A 501 19.31 3.00 -15.20
CA PRO A 501 18.49 2.23 -14.30
C PRO A 501 17.35 3.04 -13.68
N SER A 502 16.13 2.61 -13.91
CA SER A 502 14.89 3.21 -13.39
C SER A 502 14.12 2.22 -12.53
N GLY A 503 13.71 2.63 -11.32
CA GLY A 503 12.83 1.82 -10.47
C GLY A 503 11.53 1.44 -11.16
N GLY A 504 11.04 2.32 -12.04
CA GLY A 504 9.81 2.13 -12.79
C GLY A 504 9.93 1.23 -14.03
N PHE A 505 11.11 0.72 -14.41
CA PHE A 505 11.19 -0.25 -15.52
C PHE A 505 10.39 -1.51 -15.22
N LEU A 506 9.52 -1.94 -16.16
CA LEU A 506 8.58 -3.05 -15.92
C LEU A 506 9.13 -4.40 -16.37
N GLN A 507 8.97 -5.40 -15.52
CA GLN A 507 9.08 -6.83 -15.80
C GLN A 507 7.66 -7.36 -16.03
N ILE A 508 7.44 -8.21 -17.05
CA ILE A 508 6.09 -8.44 -17.56
C ILE A 508 5.75 -9.91 -17.80
N SER A 509 4.45 -10.24 -17.76
CA SER A 509 3.87 -11.51 -18.18
C SER A 509 2.53 -11.29 -18.89
N GLY A 510 2.13 -12.25 -19.73
CA GLY A 510 0.88 -12.14 -20.53
C GLY A 510 0.96 -11.19 -21.72
N SER A 511 2.07 -10.46 -21.89
CA SER A 511 2.26 -9.54 -23.02
C SER A 511 3.68 -9.58 -23.57
N LYS A 512 3.86 -9.05 -24.77
CA LYS A 512 5.16 -8.75 -25.36
C LYS A 512 5.18 -7.28 -25.79
N VAL A 513 6.26 -6.58 -25.51
CA VAL A 513 6.49 -5.21 -25.97
C VAL A 513 7.76 -5.13 -26.81
N TYR A 514 7.67 -4.53 -27.98
CA TYR A 514 8.78 -4.29 -28.88
C TYR A 514 9.12 -2.80 -28.86
N TYR A 515 10.38 -2.48 -28.62
CA TYR A 515 10.80 -1.08 -28.44
C TYR A 515 12.16 -0.79 -29.05
N ASP A 516 12.39 0.49 -29.36
CA ASP A 516 13.67 1.00 -29.86
C ASP A 516 14.13 2.20 -29.02
N THR A 517 15.23 2.01 -28.28
CA THR A 517 15.84 3.07 -27.44
C THR A 517 16.53 4.16 -28.25
N ASN A 518 16.76 3.98 -29.54
CA ASN A 518 17.26 5.06 -30.40
C ASN A 518 16.21 6.15 -30.64
N LEU A 519 14.93 5.87 -30.35
CA LEU A 519 13.85 6.84 -30.44
C LEU A 519 13.77 7.70 -29.19
N ALA A 520 13.15 8.86 -29.31
CA ALA A 520 12.92 9.75 -28.16
C ALA A 520 12.00 9.08 -27.14
N ALA A 521 12.21 9.37 -25.85
CA ALA A 521 11.30 8.97 -24.78
C ALA A 521 9.84 9.38 -25.11
N GLY A 522 8.87 8.51 -24.83
CA GLY A 522 7.48 8.67 -25.24
C GLY A 522 7.17 8.30 -26.71
N LYS A 523 8.14 7.70 -27.42
CA LYS A 523 8.01 7.21 -28.79
C LYS A 523 8.79 5.91 -29.03
N ARG A 524 9.14 5.20 -27.97
CA ARG A 524 10.01 4.01 -28.01
C ARG A 524 9.24 2.73 -28.29
N VAL A 525 7.98 2.66 -27.92
CA VAL A 525 7.14 1.49 -28.13
C VAL A 525 6.73 1.40 -29.60
N LEU A 526 7.13 0.31 -30.24
CA LEU A 526 6.81 0.03 -31.66
C LEU A 526 5.56 -0.83 -31.80
N ALA A 527 5.41 -1.82 -30.94
CA ALA A 527 4.26 -2.72 -30.91
C ALA A 527 4.10 -3.38 -29.56
N ILE A 528 2.86 -3.70 -29.22
CA ILE A 528 2.51 -4.51 -28.07
C ILE A 528 1.62 -5.65 -28.54
N GLN A 529 1.86 -6.85 -28.01
CA GLN A 529 1.00 -8.01 -28.18
C GLN A 529 0.55 -8.52 -26.82
N VAL A 530 -0.71 -8.95 -26.71
CA VAL A 530 -1.29 -9.53 -25.51
C VAL A 530 -1.69 -10.96 -25.78
N LYS A 531 -1.40 -11.88 -24.87
CA LYS A 531 -1.72 -13.30 -25.00
C LYS A 531 -3.23 -13.52 -24.93
N ASN A 532 -3.79 -14.05 -26.00
CA ASN A 532 -5.19 -14.50 -26.00
C ASN A 532 -5.30 -15.80 -25.18
N ARG A 533 -6.06 -15.78 -24.12
CA ARG A 533 -6.21 -16.93 -23.20
C ARG A 533 -6.88 -18.16 -23.84
N ALA A 534 -7.75 -17.95 -24.83
CA ALA A 534 -8.45 -19.05 -25.50
C ALA A 534 -7.58 -19.77 -26.51
N THR A 535 -6.72 -19.03 -27.24
CA THR A 535 -5.88 -19.58 -28.31
C THR A 535 -4.44 -19.82 -27.85
N GLY A 536 -3.97 -19.15 -26.81
CA GLY A 536 -2.57 -19.13 -26.39
C GLY A 536 -1.67 -18.25 -27.24
N LEU A 537 -2.17 -17.69 -28.34
CA LEU A 537 -1.42 -16.87 -29.29
C LEU A 537 -1.33 -15.41 -28.82
N TYR A 538 -0.27 -14.72 -29.23
CA TYR A 538 -0.11 -13.28 -28.96
C TYR A 538 -0.76 -12.45 -30.06
N GLU A 539 -1.74 -11.63 -29.70
CA GLU A 539 -2.51 -10.75 -30.59
C GLU A 539 -2.09 -9.30 -30.37
N LYS A 540 -2.15 -8.49 -31.44
CA LYS A 540 -1.85 -7.06 -31.33
C LYS A 540 -2.77 -6.40 -30.30
N LEU A 541 -2.21 -5.52 -29.46
CA LEU A 541 -2.96 -4.71 -28.50
C LEU A 541 -4.05 -3.90 -29.23
N ASP A 542 -5.27 -4.00 -28.73
CA ASP A 542 -6.40 -3.16 -29.15
C ASP A 542 -6.51 -1.99 -28.16
N LEU A 543 -6.31 -0.77 -28.63
CA LEU A 543 -6.25 0.43 -27.80
C LEU A 543 -7.58 0.77 -27.12
N GLU A 544 -8.70 0.38 -27.70
CA GLU A 544 -10.05 0.64 -27.18
C GLU A 544 -10.57 -0.45 -26.24
N LYS A 545 -9.94 -1.61 -26.26
CA LYS A 545 -10.34 -2.75 -25.42
C LYS A 545 -9.92 -2.52 -23.96
N VAL A 546 -10.74 -3.00 -23.02
CA VAL A 546 -10.42 -3.08 -21.60
C VAL A 546 -9.68 -4.38 -21.30
N TYR A 547 -8.60 -4.28 -20.57
CA TYR A 547 -7.77 -5.38 -20.09
C TYR A 547 -7.72 -5.41 -18.56
N TYR A 548 -7.57 -6.59 -17.99
CA TYR A 548 -7.35 -6.80 -16.55
C TYR A 548 -5.86 -6.92 -16.28
N LEU A 549 -5.30 -5.91 -15.62
CA LEU A 549 -3.88 -5.79 -15.30
C LEU A 549 -3.64 -6.18 -13.84
N ALA A 550 -2.83 -7.22 -13.60
CA ALA A 550 -2.32 -7.52 -12.26
C ALA A 550 -0.97 -6.83 -12.05
N THR A 551 -0.80 -6.20 -10.90
CA THR A 551 0.44 -5.55 -10.52
C THR A 551 0.53 -5.44 -9.00
N ASN A 552 1.53 -4.74 -8.45
CA ASN A 552 1.56 -4.45 -7.02
C ASN A 552 0.68 -3.23 -6.68
N ASP A 553 0.26 -3.15 -5.42
CA ASP A 553 -0.55 -2.07 -4.85
C ASP A 553 0.07 -0.68 -5.07
N PHE A 554 1.41 -0.57 -4.98
CA PHE A 554 2.16 0.66 -5.22
C PHE A 554 2.00 1.18 -6.66
N LEU A 555 2.18 0.32 -7.69
CA LEU A 555 1.95 0.71 -9.08
C LEU A 555 0.48 0.97 -9.36
N ALA A 556 -0.42 0.14 -8.81
CA ALA A 556 -1.86 0.30 -8.94
C ALA A 556 -2.37 1.62 -8.35
N ALA A 557 -1.64 2.21 -7.40
CA ALA A 557 -1.89 3.54 -6.84
C ALA A 557 -1.18 4.68 -7.61
N GLY A 558 -0.55 4.40 -8.75
CA GLY A 558 0.19 5.41 -9.53
C GLY A 558 1.63 5.62 -9.09
N GLY A 559 2.19 4.74 -8.26
CA GLY A 559 3.58 4.75 -7.82
C GLY A 559 4.56 4.77 -9.00
N ASP A 560 5.80 5.20 -8.78
CA ASP A 560 6.83 5.41 -9.83
C ASP A 560 6.36 6.33 -10.98
N GLY A 561 5.30 7.13 -10.74
CA GLY A 561 4.73 8.06 -11.73
C GLY A 561 3.85 7.38 -12.80
N TYR A 562 3.31 6.19 -12.52
CA TYR A 562 2.34 5.49 -13.35
C TYR A 562 0.92 6.05 -13.16
N THR A 563 0.76 7.36 -13.37
CA THR A 563 -0.50 8.09 -13.15
C THR A 563 -1.66 7.61 -14.01
N MET A 564 -1.39 6.86 -15.09
CA MET A 564 -2.42 6.21 -15.90
C MET A 564 -3.00 4.95 -15.24
N LEU A 565 -2.32 4.41 -14.23
CA LEU A 565 -2.78 3.26 -13.45
C LEU A 565 -3.46 3.80 -12.19
N GLY A 566 -4.69 3.51 -11.97
CA GLY A 566 -5.45 3.99 -10.81
C GLY A 566 -6.91 3.60 -10.92
N GLY A 567 -7.70 3.98 -9.93
CA GLY A 567 -9.13 3.68 -9.88
C GLY A 567 -9.45 2.47 -9.02
N ALA A 568 -10.64 1.92 -9.22
CA ALA A 568 -11.11 0.75 -8.49
C ALA A 568 -10.21 -0.46 -8.76
N ARG A 569 -9.84 -1.17 -7.70
CA ARG A 569 -8.97 -2.33 -7.76
C ARG A 569 -9.43 -3.43 -6.84
N GLU A 570 -9.10 -4.67 -7.18
CA GLU A 570 -9.21 -5.81 -6.29
C GLU A 570 -7.84 -6.11 -5.68
N GLU A 571 -7.79 -6.39 -4.38
CA GLU A 571 -6.58 -6.74 -3.66
C GLU A 571 -6.47 -8.26 -3.48
N GLY A 572 -5.26 -8.79 -3.66
CA GLY A 572 -4.89 -10.17 -3.44
C GLY A 572 -3.97 -10.34 -2.23
N PRO A 573 -3.29 -11.50 -2.10
CA PRO A 573 -2.28 -11.72 -1.07
C PRO A 573 -1.05 -10.86 -1.30
N SER A 574 -0.11 -10.91 -0.34
CA SER A 574 1.20 -10.31 -0.55
C SER A 574 1.94 -10.97 -1.71
N MET A 575 2.75 -10.18 -2.43
CA MET A 575 3.50 -10.67 -3.58
C MET A 575 4.48 -11.79 -3.22
N ASP A 576 5.11 -11.69 -2.05
CA ASP A 576 6.04 -12.71 -1.55
C ASP A 576 5.34 -14.05 -1.32
N ALA A 577 4.12 -14.06 -0.78
CA ALA A 577 3.34 -15.28 -0.60
C ALA A 577 2.95 -15.92 -1.94
N ALA A 578 2.49 -15.13 -2.91
CA ALA A 578 2.16 -15.63 -4.24
C ALA A 578 3.40 -16.12 -5.01
N PHE A 579 4.52 -15.43 -4.83
CA PHE A 579 5.81 -15.84 -5.42
C PHE A 579 6.32 -17.14 -4.80
N GLU A 580 6.25 -17.30 -3.46
CA GLU A 580 6.57 -18.55 -2.77
C GLU A 580 5.73 -19.72 -3.31
N ASP A 581 4.41 -19.54 -3.44
CA ASP A 581 3.50 -20.57 -3.93
C ASP A 581 3.77 -20.93 -5.40
N TYR A 582 4.13 -19.95 -6.22
CA TYR A 582 4.54 -20.19 -7.60
C TYR A 582 5.82 -21.03 -7.66
N LEU A 583 6.86 -20.68 -6.90
CA LEU A 583 8.15 -21.35 -6.88
C LEU A 583 8.04 -22.84 -6.49
N LYS A 584 7.08 -23.21 -5.64
CA LYS A 584 6.85 -24.62 -5.23
C LYS A 584 6.43 -25.53 -6.39
N THR A 585 5.88 -24.97 -7.46
CA THR A 585 5.30 -25.73 -8.58
C THR A 585 5.92 -25.41 -9.93
N ALA A 586 6.68 -24.32 -10.04
CA ALA A 586 7.27 -23.86 -11.29
C ALA A 586 8.46 -24.73 -11.71
N ASP A 587 8.54 -25.05 -13.00
CA ASP A 587 9.77 -25.56 -13.62
C ASP A 587 10.72 -24.38 -13.85
N LEU A 588 11.71 -24.21 -12.97
CA LEU A 588 12.65 -23.10 -13.06
C LEU A 588 13.64 -23.26 -14.21
N THR A 589 13.78 -24.43 -14.84
CA THR A 589 14.70 -24.62 -15.96
C THR A 589 14.31 -23.80 -17.19
N GLN A 590 13.04 -23.46 -17.35
CA GLN A 590 12.57 -22.56 -18.42
C GLN A 590 13.13 -21.13 -18.33
N TYR A 591 13.69 -20.74 -17.18
CA TYR A 591 14.28 -19.42 -16.93
C TYR A 591 15.82 -19.43 -16.99
N GLU A 592 16.43 -20.36 -17.71
CA GLU A 592 17.89 -20.52 -17.80
C GLU A 592 18.57 -19.24 -18.35
N LYS A 593 17.93 -18.55 -19.30
CA LYS A 593 18.50 -17.35 -19.92
C LYS A 593 18.32 -16.14 -19.02
N VAL A 594 19.40 -15.60 -18.48
CA VAL A 594 19.42 -14.50 -17.50
C VAL A 594 18.75 -13.23 -18.04
N ASN A 595 19.06 -12.82 -19.27
CA ASN A 595 18.44 -11.68 -19.98
C ASN A 595 17.79 -12.20 -21.28
N PRO A 596 16.54 -12.66 -21.23
CA PRO A 596 15.96 -13.44 -22.33
C PRO A 596 15.61 -12.60 -23.58
N ASN A 597 15.29 -11.32 -23.44
CA ASN A 597 14.82 -10.44 -24.56
C ASN A 597 13.67 -11.10 -25.35
N SER A 598 12.67 -11.61 -24.62
CA SER A 598 11.59 -12.43 -25.18
C SER A 598 10.19 -11.86 -24.92
N ARG A 599 10.08 -10.95 -23.95
CA ARG A 599 8.84 -10.26 -23.55
C ARG A 599 8.98 -8.75 -23.67
N THR A 600 10.07 -8.19 -23.16
CA THR A 600 10.44 -6.77 -23.34
C THR A 600 11.62 -6.73 -24.32
N ILE A 601 11.29 -6.58 -25.60
CA ILE A 601 12.15 -6.94 -26.74
C ILE A 601 12.73 -5.68 -27.36
N SER A 602 14.04 -5.51 -27.22
CA SER A 602 14.82 -4.42 -27.82
C SER A 602 15.08 -4.74 -29.29
N VAL A 603 14.73 -3.80 -30.19
CA VAL A 603 14.86 -3.96 -31.64
C VAL A 603 15.26 -2.64 -32.34
N ASP A 604 15.79 -2.70 -33.55
CA ASP A 604 16.00 -1.53 -34.40
C ASP A 604 14.72 -1.26 -35.23
N SER A 605 14.09 -0.10 -34.99
CA SER A 605 12.85 0.33 -35.69
C SER A 605 12.96 0.39 -37.18
N LYS A 606 14.17 0.58 -37.77
CA LYS A 606 14.41 0.63 -39.21
C LYS A 606 14.24 -0.72 -39.90
N THR A 607 14.48 -1.80 -39.15
CA THR A 607 14.45 -3.18 -39.68
C THR A 607 13.31 -3.99 -39.08
N PHE A 608 12.70 -3.52 -37.99
CA PHE A 608 11.67 -4.21 -37.26
C PHE A 608 10.43 -4.50 -38.11
N LYS A 609 9.98 -5.74 -38.07
CA LYS A 609 8.66 -6.19 -38.52
C LYS A 609 8.03 -7.00 -37.39
N LEU A 610 6.79 -6.68 -37.07
CA LEU A 610 6.06 -7.42 -36.06
C LEU A 610 5.94 -8.89 -36.49
N PRO A 611 6.43 -9.85 -35.68
CA PRO A 611 6.28 -11.28 -35.97
C PRO A 611 4.80 -11.66 -36.05
N GLU A 612 4.40 -12.37 -37.11
CA GLU A 612 3.11 -13.06 -37.16
C GLU A 612 3.27 -14.40 -36.44
N GLU A 613 2.55 -14.58 -35.32
CA GLU A 613 2.52 -15.87 -34.61
C GLU A 613 1.72 -16.87 -35.49
N GLN A 614 2.35 -17.96 -35.89
CA GLN A 614 1.71 -19.04 -36.61
C GLN A 614 0.86 -19.87 -35.69
N ASP A 615 -0.40 -20.12 -36.02
CA ASP A 615 -1.27 -21.07 -35.37
C ASP A 615 -0.65 -22.47 -35.50
N PRO A 616 -0.23 -23.13 -34.39
CA PRO A 616 0.36 -24.46 -34.46
C PRO A 616 -0.61 -25.53 -35.03
N ALA A 617 -1.91 -25.22 -35.12
CA ALA A 617 -2.92 -26.08 -35.74
C ALA A 617 -3.07 -25.88 -37.26
N LYS A 618 -2.41 -24.87 -37.88
CA LYS A 618 -2.39 -24.67 -39.34
C LYS A 618 -1.03 -25.08 -39.90
N PRO A 619 -0.95 -26.12 -40.72
CA PRO A 619 0.32 -26.47 -41.36
C PRO A 619 0.78 -25.30 -42.24
N GLY A 620 2.01 -24.83 -41.97
CA GLY A 620 2.62 -23.76 -42.77
C GLY A 620 2.59 -24.07 -44.24
N LYS A 621 2.24 -23.07 -45.05
CA LYS A 621 2.48 -23.12 -46.50
C LYS A 621 3.99 -23.11 -46.66
N ASP A 622 4.54 -24.26 -46.97
CA ASP A 622 5.94 -24.41 -47.40
C ASP A 622 6.21 -23.43 -48.51
N SER A 623 7.13 -22.53 -48.28
CA SER A 623 7.74 -21.75 -49.38
C SER A 623 8.53 -22.75 -50.21
N ALA A 624 7.98 -23.10 -51.36
CA ALA A 624 8.65 -23.88 -52.37
C ALA A 624 9.92 -23.13 -52.76
N THR A 625 11.06 -23.57 -52.30
CA THR A 625 12.34 -23.28 -52.92
C THR A 625 12.49 -24.20 -54.11
N ASP A 626 12.61 -23.61 -55.30
CA ASP A 626 12.89 -24.24 -56.57
C ASP A 626 14.09 -25.23 -56.48
N PRO A 627 13.98 -26.44 -57.04
CA PRO A 627 15.09 -27.41 -56.97
C PRO A 627 16.14 -27.04 -58.00
N ALA A 628 17.37 -26.79 -57.54
CA ALA A 628 18.55 -26.67 -58.39
C ALA A 628 18.89 -28.03 -59.02
N LYS A 629 19.16 -28.01 -60.30
CA LYS A 629 19.52 -29.02 -61.30
C LYS A 629 20.66 -29.94 -60.82
N PRO A 630 20.64 -31.26 -61.13
CA PRO A 630 21.68 -32.17 -60.70
C PRO A 630 22.90 -32.20 -61.64
N GLU A 631 24.08 -32.23 -61.07
CA GLU A 631 25.31 -32.67 -61.75
C GLU A 631 25.59 -34.14 -61.51
N LYS A 632 26.04 -34.80 -62.59
CA LYS A 632 26.24 -36.25 -62.74
C LYS A 632 27.55 -36.78 -62.19
N ASP A 633 27.51 -38.09 -61.96
CA ASP A 633 28.55 -39.14 -61.99
C ASP A 633 29.48 -39.31 -60.79
N GLN A 634 29.33 -40.38 -60.04
CA GLN A 634 30.09 -41.64 -60.28
C GLN A 634 29.60 -42.79 -59.37
N ALA A 635 29.48 -43.93 -60.00
CA ALA A 635 29.06 -45.20 -59.50
C ALA A 635 30.17 -45.92 -58.70
N ILE A 636 29.83 -46.74 -57.72
CA ILE A 636 30.38 -48.09 -57.48
C ILE A 636 29.36 -48.93 -56.65
N ILE A 637 29.18 -50.15 -57.13
CA ILE A 637 28.25 -51.24 -56.88
C ILE A 637 28.71 -52.15 -55.75
N PRO A 638 28.01 -53.24 -55.38
CA PRO A 638 27.34 -53.48 -54.08
C PRO A 638 27.86 -54.75 -53.37
N THR A 639 27.36 -55.02 -52.19
CA THR A 639 27.25 -56.38 -51.68
C THR A 639 26.08 -56.56 -50.70
N GLN A 640 25.19 -57.46 -51.06
CA GLN A 640 24.24 -58.21 -50.22
C GLN A 640 24.85 -59.64 -49.97
N PRO A 641 24.25 -60.62 -49.25
CA PRO A 641 22.96 -60.66 -48.50
C PRO A 641 23.01 -61.48 -47.20
N GLY A 642 21.87 -61.52 -46.50
CA GLY A 642 21.66 -62.54 -45.43
C GLY A 642 20.23 -62.53 -44.88
N LYS A 643 19.44 -63.45 -45.38
CA LYS A 643 18.06 -63.80 -45.03
C LYS A 643 17.91 -64.38 -43.61
N ASN A 644 16.77 -64.21 -42.93
CA ASN A 644 15.64 -65.17 -42.81
C ASN A 644 14.58 -64.61 -41.87
N GLN A 645 13.35 -64.54 -42.32
CA GLN A 645 12.12 -65.28 -42.09
C GLN A 645 11.63 -65.26 -40.64
N GLY A 646 10.51 -64.88 -40.35
CA GLY A 646 9.10 -65.04 -40.72
C GLY A 646 8.38 -65.28 -39.41
N THR A 647 7.24 -64.91 -39.15
CA THR A 647 5.90 -65.24 -39.59
C THR A 647 4.83 -64.37 -38.82
N THR A 648 3.91 -63.88 -39.54
CA THR A 648 2.55 -63.54 -39.08
C THR A 648 1.69 -64.78 -39.04
N PRO A 649 0.52 -64.97 -38.40
CA PRO A 649 -0.67 -64.10 -38.69
C PRO A 649 -1.72 -63.93 -37.56
N ALA A 650 -2.56 -62.94 -37.76
CA ALA A 650 -4.02 -62.93 -37.87
C ALA A 650 -4.96 -63.09 -36.66
N ASN A 651 -5.79 -62.04 -36.51
CA ASN A 651 -7.25 -62.04 -36.41
C ASN A 651 -8.01 -62.75 -35.28
N SER A 652 -8.80 -62.04 -34.55
CA SER A 652 -10.30 -61.91 -34.65
C SER A 652 -10.89 -61.32 -33.35
N ARG A 653 -11.57 -60.24 -33.46
CA ARG A 653 -13.02 -59.98 -33.43
C ARG A 653 -13.82 -60.49 -32.21
N ASN A 654 -14.62 -59.53 -31.72
CA ASN A 654 -15.94 -59.59 -31.12
C ASN A 654 -16.00 -59.90 -29.62
N ASP A 655 -16.88 -59.46 -28.79
CA ASP A 655 -18.08 -58.59 -28.89
C ASP A 655 -18.59 -58.33 -27.46
N ALA A 656 -19.24 -57.19 -27.29
CA ALA A 656 -20.31 -56.82 -26.38
C ALA A 656 -20.57 -57.63 -25.07
N THR A 657 -20.70 -56.93 -23.95
CA THR A 657 -22.04 -56.72 -23.28
C THR A 657 -21.87 -56.05 -21.88
N LYS A 658 -22.66 -55.01 -21.65
CA LYS A 658 -23.15 -54.51 -20.36
C LYS A 658 -24.31 -55.40 -19.90
N PRO A 659 -24.89 -55.37 -18.70
CA PRO A 659 -24.78 -54.43 -17.54
C PRO A 659 -24.92 -55.14 -16.16
N GLY A 660 -24.91 -54.40 -15.07
CA GLY A 660 -25.40 -54.90 -13.77
C GLY A 660 -25.19 -53.93 -12.59
N LYS A 661 -26.26 -53.34 -12.17
CA LYS A 661 -26.49 -52.52 -10.96
C LYS A 661 -26.42 -53.33 -9.67
N THR A 662 -26.24 -52.59 -8.59
CA THR A 662 -26.85 -52.62 -7.23
C THR A 662 -25.85 -52.75 -6.12
N GLN A 663 -25.88 -51.94 -5.18
CA GLN A 663 -26.56 -51.46 -4.02
C GLN A 663 -25.65 -51.36 -2.79
N GLU A 664 -25.77 -50.23 -2.17
CA GLU A 664 -25.69 -49.90 -0.75
C GLU A 664 -25.52 -51.04 0.27
N THR A 665 -24.71 -50.71 1.29
CA THR A 665 -25.16 -50.80 2.71
C THR A 665 -24.16 -50.11 3.65
N THR A 666 -24.59 -49.10 4.34
CA THR A 666 -24.22 -48.76 5.74
C THR A 666 -25.05 -49.66 6.66
N PRO A 667 -24.65 -49.99 7.91
CA PRO A 667 -24.71 -49.05 9.02
C PRO A 667 -23.84 -49.28 10.29
N ALA A 668 -23.86 -48.28 11.13
CA ALA A 668 -24.05 -48.21 12.59
C ALA A 668 -22.90 -48.52 13.58
N LYS A 669 -22.61 -47.48 14.33
CA LYS A 669 -22.49 -47.27 15.80
C LYS A 669 -22.32 -48.48 16.71
N THR A 670 -21.40 -48.38 17.63
CA THR A 670 -21.71 -48.45 19.08
C THR A 670 -20.59 -47.87 19.94
N GLU A 671 -21.05 -47.27 20.97
CA GLU A 671 -20.48 -46.58 22.13
C GLU A 671 -19.75 -47.53 23.10
N LYS A 672 -18.96 -46.90 23.94
CA LYS A 672 -18.89 -46.88 25.41
C LYS A 672 -17.61 -47.43 26.09
N ASP A 673 -17.11 -46.51 26.84
CA ASP A 673 -16.79 -46.44 28.28
C ASP A 673 -15.50 -47.05 28.85
N SER A 674 -14.93 -46.13 29.58
CA SER A 674 -14.52 -46.16 31.01
C SER A 674 -13.02 -46.30 31.32
N ALA A 675 -12.54 -45.16 31.81
CA ALA A 675 -11.87 -44.89 33.10
C ALA A 675 -10.89 -45.94 33.70
N THR A 676 -9.71 -45.53 34.07
CA THR A 676 -9.27 -45.28 35.43
C THR A 676 -7.75 -45.03 35.56
N LYS A 677 -7.45 -43.99 36.29
CA LYS A 677 -6.30 -43.68 37.18
C LYS A 677 -5.31 -44.81 37.48
N THR A 678 -3.99 -44.46 37.51
CA THR A 678 -3.22 -44.30 38.75
C THR A 678 -1.75 -43.95 38.44
N THR A 679 -1.25 -42.93 39.10
CA THR A 679 0.14 -42.71 39.48
C THR A 679 0.44 -43.62 40.72
N PRO A 680 1.70 -43.97 41.10
CA PRO A 680 2.71 -43.05 41.54
C PRO A 680 4.20 -43.45 41.41
N SER A 681 5.06 -42.43 41.50
CA SER A 681 6.28 -42.32 42.33
C SER A 681 7.36 -43.43 42.37
N GLY A 682 8.61 -42.98 42.16
CA GLY A 682 9.77 -43.74 42.58
C GLY A 682 11.13 -43.21 42.06
N LYS A 683 11.71 -42.39 42.83
CA LYS A 683 13.08 -41.95 43.13
C LYS A 683 14.27 -42.78 42.57
N ASN A 684 15.26 -42.05 42.07
CA ASN A 684 16.66 -41.84 42.55
C ASN A 684 17.84 -42.38 41.76
N GLN A 685 18.83 -41.48 41.66
CA GLN A 685 20.31 -41.65 41.57
C GLN A 685 20.83 -42.02 40.15
N GLY A 686 21.57 -41.18 39.47
CA GLY A 686 22.79 -40.49 39.86
C GLY A 686 23.96 -41.00 39.05
N THR A 687 24.53 -40.20 38.17
CA THR A 687 25.98 -40.08 37.93
C THR A 687 26.28 -39.12 36.79
N THR A 688 27.14 -38.16 37.06
CA THR A 688 27.84 -37.16 36.25
C THR A 688 29.08 -37.80 35.57
N PRO A 689 29.86 -37.09 34.69
CA PRO A 689 29.55 -36.29 33.51
C PRO A 689 30.40 -36.77 32.30
N ALA A 690 30.00 -36.38 31.08
CA ALA A 690 30.90 -36.49 29.93
C ALA A 690 31.02 -35.13 29.24
N GLN A 691 32.23 -34.79 28.92
CA GLN A 691 32.81 -33.54 28.46
C GLN A 691 32.19 -33.02 27.15
N THR A 692 31.86 -31.73 27.18
CA THR A 692 31.62 -30.87 26.04
C THR A 692 32.92 -30.60 25.28
N SER A 693 33.01 -31.03 24.04
CA SER A 693 33.99 -30.52 23.08
C SER A 693 33.42 -29.34 22.34
N THR A 694 33.92 -28.17 22.68
CA THR A 694 33.70 -26.89 21.95
C THR A 694 34.40 -26.99 20.59
N VAL A 695 33.62 -26.95 19.52
CA VAL A 695 34.13 -26.61 18.19
C VAL A 695 34.07 -25.11 18.02
N LYS A 696 35.26 -24.50 18.09
CA LYS A 696 35.44 -23.10 17.64
C LYS A 696 35.38 -23.07 16.13
N VAL A 697 34.39 -22.40 15.57
CA VAL A 697 34.39 -21.98 14.16
C VAL A 697 35.01 -20.60 14.11
N ASP A 698 36.21 -20.52 13.54
CA ASP A 698 36.94 -19.30 13.27
C ASP A 698 36.25 -18.52 12.13
N TYR A 699 35.65 -17.39 12.45
CA TYR A 699 35.25 -16.36 11.49
C TYR A 699 36.48 -15.55 11.08
N LYS A 700 37.18 -15.97 10.07
CA LYS A 700 38.18 -15.20 9.33
C LYS A 700 37.82 -15.08 7.86
N VAL A 701 36.79 -14.31 7.53
CA VAL A 701 36.59 -13.74 6.18
C VAL A 701 35.76 -12.45 6.27
N ALA A 702 36.22 -11.46 7.00
CA ALA A 702 35.62 -10.12 6.98
C ALA A 702 36.64 -8.96 6.89
N ASP A 703 37.92 -9.25 6.64
CA ASP A 703 38.97 -8.20 6.71
C ASP A 703 39.70 -7.93 5.36
N LYS A 704 39.06 -8.20 4.22
CA LYS A 704 39.66 -7.89 2.92
C LYS A 704 39.01 -6.78 2.10
N PHE A 705 37.96 -6.11 2.61
CA PHE A 705 37.30 -5.00 1.89
C PHE A 705 37.32 -3.63 2.60
N ALA A 706 38.11 -3.49 3.65
CA ALA A 706 38.25 -2.23 4.35
C ALA A 706 39.59 -1.54 4.06
N LYS A 707 39.94 -1.29 2.79
CA LYS A 707 40.96 -0.29 2.42
C LYS A 707 40.83 0.07 0.94
N LYS A 708 39.90 0.95 0.62
CA LYS A 708 39.95 2.01 -0.39
C LYS A 708 38.54 2.59 -0.54
N THR A 709 38.31 3.68 0.07
CA THR A 709 37.69 4.85 -0.54
C THR A 709 37.39 5.86 0.55
N VAL A 710 38.29 6.80 0.71
CA VAL A 710 37.94 8.14 1.17
C VAL A 710 37.55 8.84 -0.11
N VAL A 711 36.33 9.36 -0.20
CA VAL A 711 35.85 10.60 -0.77
C VAL A 711 34.39 10.46 -1.18
N SER A 712 33.62 11.42 -0.71
CA SER A 712 32.24 11.86 -1.02
C SER A 712 31.07 11.06 -0.41
N GLU A 713 30.59 11.60 0.69
CA GLU A 713 29.19 11.62 1.02
C GLU A 713 28.39 12.04 -0.21
N LYS A 714 27.62 11.12 -0.77
CA LYS A 714 26.44 11.44 -1.56
C LYS A 714 25.30 10.57 -1.10
N LEU A 715 24.30 11.27 -0.59
CA LEU A 715 22.98 10.84 -0.19
C LEU A 715 22.40 9.80 -1.16
N LEU A 716 21.80 8.78 -0.58
CA LEU A 716 20.91 7.84 -1.26
C LEU A 716 19.69 8.58 -1.81
N PRO A 717 19.19 8.27 -3.00
CA PRO A 717 18.03 8.94 -3.54
C PRO A 717 16.77 8.57 -2.76
N ASN A 718 16.10 9.61 -2.29
CA ASN A 718 14.73 9.57 -1.80
C ASN A 718 13.84 9.20 -2.97
N THR A 719 13.06 8.15 -2.85
CA THR A 719 12.00 7.82 -3.80
C THR A 719 10.89 8.84 -3.59
N GLY A 720 10.81 9.83 -4.48
CA GLY A 720 9.58 10.59 -4.70
C GLY A 720 9.45 11.96 -4.05
N SER A 721 10.40 12.91 -4.19
CA SER A 721 10.06 14.33 -4.00
C SER A 721 10.99 15.36 -4.67
N GLU A 722 12.11 15.00 -5.28
CA GLU A 722 13.05 16.01 -5.84
C GLU A 722 12.71 16.51 -7.24
N GLN A 723 11.88 15.81 -8.01
CA GLN A 723 11.52 16.28 -9.36
C GLN A 723 10.54 17.46 -9.37
N SER A 724 9.72 17.61 -8.32
CA SER A 724 8.78 18.75 -8.23
C SER A 724 9.46 20.08 -7.95
N ILE A 725 10.56 20.09 -7.19
CA ILE A 725 11.31 21.31 -6.88
C ILE A 725 12.15 21.76 -8.09
N PHE A 726 12.68 20.82 -8.87
CA PHE A 726 13.47 21.17 -10.06
C PHE A 726 12.61 21.73 -11.19
N MET A 727 11.39 21.26 -11.36
CA MET A 727 10.43 21.81 -12.34
C MET A 727 9.88 23.18 -11.92
N MET A 728 9.71 23.45 -10.62
CA MET A 728 9.36 24.80 -10.15
C MET A 728 10.49 25.81 -10.35
N LEU A 729 11.74 25.43 -10.13
CA LEU A 729 12.89 26.27 -10.36
C LEU A 729 13.12 26.51 -11.86
N LEU A 730 12.90 25.51 -12.72
CA LEU A 730 12.99 25.67 -14.17
C LEU A 730 11.87 26.58 -14.73
N GLY A 731 10.67 26.49 -14.16
CA GLY A 731 9.53 27.37 -14.50
C GLY A 731 9.78 28.82 -14.12
N MET A 732 10.43 29.07 -12.97
CA MET A 732 10.81 30.45 -12.54
C MET A 732 11.94 31.06 -13.38
N ILE A 733 12.91 30.26 -13.83
CA ILE A 733 14.00 30.72 -14.69
C ILE A 733 13.48 31.04 -16.11
N LEU A 734 12.57 30.24 -16.64
CA LEU A 734 11.94 30.51 -17.95
C LEU A 734 10.98 31.70 -17.91
N GLY A 735 10.28 31.90 -16.80
CA GLY A 735 9.44 33.09 -16.59
C GLY A 735 10.26 34.38 -16.46
N ALA A 736 11.41 34.36 -15.82
CA ALA A 736 12.29 35.51 -15.68
C ALA A 736 12.97 35.91 -17.01
N THR A 737 13.30 34.95 -17.87
CA THR A 737 13.87 35.21 -19.20
C THR A 737 12.84 35.76 -20.17
N ALA A 738 11.58 35.33 -20.09
CA ALA A 738 10.49 35.87 -20.90
C ALA A 738 10.16 37.35 -20.53
N LEU A 739 10.21 37.70 -19.26
CA LEU A 739 10.04 39.09 -18.79
C LEU A 739 11.23 39.99 -19.14
N TRP A 740 12.44 39.42 -19.27
CA TRP A 740 13.64 40.21 -19.64
C TRP A 740 13.71 40.49 -21.14
N THR A 741 13.23 39.58 -21.98
CA THR A 741 13.15 39.77 -23.44
C THR A 741 12.02 40.71 -23.84
N SER A 742 10.89 40.73 -23.11
CA SER A 742 9.78 41.67 -23.36
C SER A 742 10.15 43.13 -23.05
N ARG A 743 11.02 43.38 -22.05
CA ARG A 743 11.49 44.74 -21.73
C ARG A 743 12.54 45.33 -22.67
N LYS A 744 13.10 44.53 -23.59
CA LYS A 744 14.10 45.00 -24.57
C LYS A 744 13.51 45.37 -25.92
N GLN A 745 12.19 45.22 -26.14
CA GLN A 745 11.52 45.64 -27.36
C GLN A 745 10.79 46.99 -27.20
N GLU A 746 10.82 47.61 -26.01
CA GLU A 746 10.23 48.94 -25.78
C GLU A 746 11.27 50.01 -25.41
N LYS A 747 12.47 49.91 -25.98
CA LYS A 747 13.43 51.01 -25.97
C LYS A 747 14.08 51.21 -27.31
#